data_7468ca4d68045d059096130d133f77c2
#
_entry.id   7468ca4d68045d059096130d133f77c2
#
_cell.length_a   1.000
_cell.length_b   1.000
_cell.length_c   1.000
_cell.angle_alpha   90.00
_cell.angle_beta   90.00
_cell.angle_gamma   90.00
#
_symmetry.space_group_name_H-M   'P 1'
#
loop_
_entity.id
_entity.type
_entity.pdbx_description
1 polymer ?
#
loop_
_entity_poly.entity_id
_entity_poly.type
_entity_poly.pdbx_seq_one_letter_code
_entity_poly.pdbx_strand_id
1 'polypeptide(L)'
;MKNEGNILPFARGTCVAPFGKGCADYVAGGGGSGEVTTDRVYNLIQGLSFAELQGEITYDHALADYYTEYVKRLYAKGMKPGLIPEAPFPSELAAKANTPGMVAVIVISRFSGEGWDRCCGSKLHSVLKNDILKQEEKIFPHGDFSLSDEERELVSQVTKQFSKVIVVLNVGGMVDTAWFSDNPHVQGALLVLQGGSMGGIAIADLLLGEENPSGRLVDTYARSLDDYPSTEGFHATSNSVAYTDDIFVGYRYFTTIPAQNKNVVYPFGYGLSYTTFGKKVLNAAFDGADISLTVQVTNTGKFRGKNVVEVYVTPPQGILRKAHVVLAAFGKTQTLAPDESVELTFRFPLARVASYDEKRAEWILEKGDYEIALGESCMDLQPIKLRVQLDDDAVVEQLKNHLVPSQLFQRLNADGTYEQCAVHAYEKDSCVLHRQSSSKLEGIVPEVVGQGYVDRTMESTWLSEGFQEVANGKQELESFIDSIDDDALIGMCGGQPNTGLANTYGFGNQKKYGIPNMMTCDGPAGVRILPDCGVTTTWFPCATLLASTWNEELLQEVGRVAASEVKENNFALWLAPAVNIHRSPLCGRNFEYYSEDPLLAGKLAASLIRGVQSNGVGACVKHFACNNKETNRKESDSIVSEQALREIYLRQFEIIIKESQPVAVMSSYNKINGIYAAENKELLTDILRGEWKFEGFVTSDWWNHAEHYLELKAGEDLKMGCGYPKRVKKALRKGAITMEDIKGNVRHLLQAMLRLD
;
A
#
# COMPACT_ATOMS: atom_id res chain seq x y z
N MET A 1 -16.21 -10.61 -7.81
CA MET A 1 -16.99 -10.62 -6.55
C MET A 1 -18.31 -11.40 -6.69
N LYS A 2 -19.06 -11.23 -7.78
CA LYS A 2 -20.36 -11.90 -8.00
C LYS A 2 -20.47 -12.37 -9.46
N ASN A 3 -21.03 -13.57 -9.71
CA ASN A 3 -21.26 -14.11 -11.05
C ASN A 3 -22.40 -15.15 -11.03
N GLU A 4 -23.62 -14.69 -10.79
CA GLU A 4 -24.81 -15.54 -10.71
C GLU A 4 -25.27 -15.94 -12.12
N GLY A 5 -25.64 -17.21 -12.27
CA GLY A 5 -26.08 -17.75 -13.55
C GLY A 5 -25.01 -17.73 -14.64
N ASN A 6 -23.74 -17.55 -14.28
CA ASN A 6 -22.62 -17.42 -15.22
C ASN A 6 -22.85 -16.32 -16.25
N ILE A 7 -23.33 -15.14 -15.80
CA ILE A 7 -23.56 -13.99 -16.68
C ILE A 7 -22.26 -13.48 -17.31
N LEU A 8 -21.15 -13.69 -16.63
CA LEU A 8 -19.81 -13.43 -17.13
C LEU A 8 -19.07 -14.75 -17.37
N PRO A 9 -18.20 -14.83 -18.43
CA PRO A 9 -17.98 -13.78 -19.42
C PRO A 9 -19.18 -13.64 -20.37
N PHE A 10 -19.24 -12.48 -21.07
CA PHE A 10 -20.27 -12.24 -22.10
C PHE A 10 -20.16 -13.24 -23.25
N ALA A 11 -21.29 -13.66 -23.76
CA ALA A 11 -21.33 -14.36 -25.05
C ALA A 11 -21.01 -13.36 -26.18
N ARG A 12 -20.37 -13.84 -27.22
CA ARG A 12 -20.13 -13.06 -28.43
C ARG A 12 -21.45 -12.51 -29.01
N GLY A 13 -21.43 -11.23 -29.37
CA GLY A 13 -22.61 -10.51 -29.85
C GLY A 13 -23.51 -9.98 -28.74
N THR A 14 -23.10 -10.03 -27.49
CA THR A 14 -23.83 -9.38 -26.37
C THR A 14 -23.95 -7.88 -26.64
N CYS A 15 -25.14 -7.32 -26.37
CA CYS A 15 -25.40 -5.89 -26.42
C CYS A 15 -25.25 -5.29 -25.01
N VAL A 16 -24.43 -4.25 -24.87
CA VAL A 16 -24.08 -3.62 -23.59
C VAL A 16 -24.65 -2.22 -23.48
N ALA A 17 -25.33 -1.91 -22.37
CA ALA A 17 -25.77 -0.56 -22.01
C ALA A 17 -24.89 -0.01 -20.87
N PRO A 18 -23.95 0.93 -21.13
CA PRO A 18 -23.10 1.51 -20.10
C PRO A 18 -23.87 2.56 -19.27
N PHE A 19 -23.79 2.44 -17.97
CA PHE A 19 -24.42 3.35 -17.01
C PHE A 19 -23.43 3.86 -15.96
N GLY A 20 -23.66 5.10 -15.51
CA GLY A 20 -22.88 5.79 -14.52
C GLY A 20 -21.72 6.59 -15.09
N LYS A 21 -21.42 7.71 -14.43
CA LYS A 21 -20.30 8.58 -14.83
C LYS A 21 -18.97 7.84 -14.92
N GLY A 22 -18.79 6.82 -14.08
CA GLY A 22 -17.55 6.00 -14.04
C GLY A 22 -17.21 5.29 -15.35
N CYS A 23 -18.18 5.12 -16.28
CA CYS A 23 -17.89 4.63 -17.62
C CYS A 23 -16.93 5.55 -18.38
N ALA A 24 -17.05 6.86 -18.20
CA ALA A 24 -16.24 7.90 -18.84
C ALA A 24 -15.25 8.55 -17.87
N ASP A 25 -15.64 8.76 -16.61
CA ASP A 25 -14.80 9.28 -15.51
C ASP A 25 -14.03 8.13 -14.86
N TYR A 26 -13.07 7.58 -15.61
CA TYR A 26 -12.24 6.48 -15.13
C TYR A 26 -11.11 7.01 -14.23
N VAL A 27 -10.98 6.44 -13.02
CA VAL A 27 -9.94 6.76 -12.06
C VAL A 27 -8.77 5.78 -12.24
N ALA A 28 -7.71 6.23 -12.90
CA ALA A 28 -6.54 5.40 -13.20
C ALA A 28 -5.67 5.14 -11.94
N GLY A 29 -5.61 6.09 -11.02
CA GLY A 29 -4.85 6.01 -9.77
C GLY A 29 -5.27 7.10 -8.80
N GLY A 30 -4.68 7.11 -7.61
CA GLY A 30 -4.93 8.13 -6.59
C GLY A 30 -4.10 9.39 -6.79
N GLY A 31 -4.45 10.45 -6.03
CA GLY A 31 -3.77 11.74 -6.08
C GLY A 31 -2.54 11.83 -5.18
N GLY A 32 -1.74 12.87 -5.38
CA GLY A 32 -0.51 13.09 -4.62
C GLY A 32 0.67 12.32 -5.20
N SER A 33 1.47 11.65 -4.36
CA SER A 33 2.64 10.88 -4.80
C SER A 33 2.29 9.72 -5.73
N GLY A 34 1.05 9.21 -5.69
CA GLY A 34 0.56 8.17 -6.61
C GLY A 34 0.14 8.67 -8.00
N GLU A 35 0.20 9.99 -8.27
CA GLU A 35 -0.16 10.57 -9.57
C GLU A 35 0.99 10.42 -10.56
N VAL A 36 0.68 10.02 -11.79
CA VAL A 36 1.65 9.78 -12.88
C VAL A 36 1.31 10.64 -14.08
N THR A 37 2.32 11.26 -14.71
CA THR A 37 2.15 11.97 -15.98
C THR A 37 2.19 10.98 -17.13
N THR A 38 1.06 10.78 -17.78
CA THR A 38 0.91 9.89 -18.94
C THR A 38 0.10 10.56 -20.05
N ASP A 39 0.32 10.16 -21.29
CA ASP A 39 -0.40 10.68 -22.46
C ASP A 39 -1.70 9.93 -22.74
N ARG A 40 -1.89 8.74 -22.17
CA ARG A 40 -3.03 7.86 -22.45
C ARG A 40 -3.56 7.18 -21.19
N VAL A 41 -4.87 7.35 -20.99
CA VAL A 41 -5.67 6.59 -20.04
C VAL A 41 -6.93 6.14 -20.75
N TYR A 42 -7.18 4.85 -20.75
CA TYR A 42 -8.36 4.26 -21.39
C TYR A 42 -9.46 4.00 -20.37
N ASN A 43 -10.66 4.55 -20.64
CA ASN A 43 -11.87 4.28 -19.85
C ASN A 43 -12.67 3.09 -20.41
N LEU A 44 -13.74 2.68 -19.72
CA LEU A 44 -14.55 1.55 -20.13
C LEU A 44 -15.19 1.76 -21.51
N ILE A 45 -15.68 2.96 -21.84
CA ILE A 45 -16.30 3.25 -23.16
C ILE A 45 -15.31 2.99 -24.28
N GLN A 46 -14.04 3.37 -24.09
CA GLN A 46 -12.99 3.08 -25.06
C GLN A 46 -12.70 1.58 -25.17
N GLY A 47 -12.69 0.86 -24.04
CA GLY A 47 -12.57 -0.61 -24.02
C GLY A 47 -13.70 -1.29 -24.78
N LEU A 48 -14.95 -0.87 -24.56
CA LEU A 48 -16.11 -1.38 -25.29
C LEU A 48 -16.04 -1.04 -26.79
N SER A 49 -15.55 0.15 -27.13
CA SER A 49 -15.36 0.56 -28.52
C SER A 49 -14.35 -0.35 -29.26
N PHE A 50 -13.23 -0.70 -28.61
CA PHE A 50 -12.28 -1.66 -29.19
C PHE A 50 -12.90 -3.05 -29.37
N ALA A 51 -13.66 -3.52 -28.41
CA ALA A 51 -14.37 -4.81 -28.50
C ALA A 51 -15.43 -4.82 -29.62
N GLU A 52 -16.15 -3.72 -29.82
CA GLU A 52 -17.10 -3.58 -30.93
C GLU A 52 -16.42 -3.57 -32.29
N LEU A 53 -15.28 -2.89 -32.45
CA LEU A 53 -14.47 -2.89 -33.66
C LEU A 53 -13.97 -4.29 -34.02
N GLN A 54 -13.75 -5.14 -33.04
CA GLN A 54 -13.37 -6.55 -33.21
C GLN A 54 -14.59 -7.46 -33.53
N GLY A 55 -15.81 -6.92 -33.42
CA GLY A 55 -17.04 -7.67 -33.63
C GLY A 55 -17.42 -8.64 -32.52
N GLU A 56 -16.90 -8.39 -31.28
CA GLU A 56 -17.18 -9.23 -30.13
C GLU A 56 -18.50 -8.87 -29.45
N ILE A 57 -18.81 -7.57 -29.36
CA ILE A 57 -20.03 -7.03 -28.76
C ILE A 57 -20.59 -5.90 -29.61
N THR A 58 -21.74 -5.36 -29.19
CA THR A 58 -22.19 -4.00 -29.52
C THR A 58 -22.53 -3.27 -28.22
N TYR A 59 -22.52 -1.93 -28.22
CA TYR A 59 -22.92 -1.17 -27.04
C TYR A 59 -23.80 0.04 -27.42
N ASP A 60 -24.57 0.55 -26.48
CA ASP A 60 -25.45 1.70 -26.69
C ASP A 60 -24.62 3.00 -26.74
N HIS A 61 -24.38 3.50 -27.96
CA HIS A 61 -23.61 4.72 -28.21
C HIS A 61 -24.29 5.96 -27.63
N ALA A 62 -25.62 6.02 -27.58
CA ALA A 62 -26.32 7.21 -27.06
C ALA A 62 -26.13 7.37 -25.55
N LEU A 63 -26.13 6.27 -24.80
CA LEU A 63 -25.78 6.27 -23.37
C LEU A 63 -24.30 6.61 -23.17
N ALA A 64 -23.40 6.01 -23.95
CA ALA A 64 -21.96 6.29 -23.88
C ALA A 64 -21.65 7.77 -24.14
N ASP A 65 -22.28 8.35 -25.18
CA ASP A 65 -22.14 9.79 -25.51
C ASP A 65 -22.69 10.68 -24.41
N TYR A 66 -23.83 10.32 -23.81
CA TYR A 66 -24.41 11.08 -22.69
C TYR A 66 -23.44 11.21 -21.53
N TYR A 67 -22.86 10.10 -21.06
CA TYR A 67 -21.91 10.14 -19.95
C TYR A 67 -20.59 10.79 -20.33
N THR A 68 -20.10 10.58 -21.56
CA THR A 68 -18.88 11.20 -22.06
C THR A 68 -19.01 12.73 -22.11
N GLU A 69 -20.10 13.27 -22.65
CA GLU A 69 -20.34 14.71 -22.73
C GLU A 69 -20.60 15.32 -21.35
N TYR A 70 -21.26 14.59 -20.45
CA TYR A 70 -21.45 15.01 -19.05
C TYR A 70 -20.09 15.22 -18.37
N VAL A 71 -19.18 14.23 -18.43
CA VAL A 71 -17.85 14.25 -17.85
C VAL A 71 -16.99 15.36 -18.45
N LYS A 72 -16.92 15.45 -19.80
CA LYS A 72 -16.17 16.52 -20.50
C LYS A 72 -16.59 17.90 -20.06
N ARG A 73 -17.90 18.15 -19.92
CA ARG A 73 -18.44 19.43 -19.47
C ARG A 73 -17.98 19.80 -18.07
N LEU A 74 -17.88 18.81 -17.15
CA LEU A 74 -17.43 19.04 -15.79
C LEU A 74 -15.92 19.22 -15.69
N TYR A 75 -15.15 18.49 -16.48
CA TYR A 75 -13.70 18.70 -16.60
C TYR A 75 -13.37 20.09 -17.16
N ALA A 76 -14.14 20.56 -18.15
CA ALA A 76 -13.99 21.91 -18.69
C ALA A 76 -14.28 23.03 -17.64
N LYS A 77 -15.00 22.69 -16.55
CA LYS A 77 -15.22 23.57 -15.39
C LYS A 77 -14.12 23.45 -14.33
N GLY A 78 -13.07 22.67 -14.58
CA GLY A 78 -11.94 22.46 -13.67
C GLY A 78 -12.17 21.39 -12.60
N MET A 79 -13.23 20.58 -12.71
CA MET A 79 -13.39 19.43 -11.80
C MET A 79 -12.39 18.32 -12.15
N LYS A 80 -11.91 17.63 -11.14
CA LYS A 80 -10.88 16.57 -11.30
C LYS A 80 -11.52 15.20 -11.52
N PRO A 81 -10.82 14.27 -12.20
CA PRO A 81 -11.24 12.88 -12.30
C PRO A 81 -11.60 12.28 -10.94
N GLY A 82 -12.70 11.53 -10.89
CA GLY A 82 -13.22 10.90 -9.69
C GLY A 82 -13.91 11.83 -8.69
N LEU A 83 -13.73 13.16 -8.82
CA LEU A 83 -14.32 14.18 -7.94
C LEU A 83 -15.47 14.93 -8.62
N ILE A 84 -16.27 14.23 -9.41
CA ILE A 84 -17.49 14.76 -10.03
C ILE A 84 -18.72 14.01 -9.54
N PRO A 85 -19.89 14.66 -9.38
CA PRO A 85 -21.11 14.00 -8.98
C PRO A 85 -21.61 13.03 -10.05
N GLU A 86 -22.44 12.06 -9.66
CA GLU A 86 -23.11 11.19 -10.63
C GLU A 86 -24.04 12.01 -11.54
N ALA A 87 -24.19 11.54 -12.78
CA ALA A 87 -25.06 12.18 -13.77
C ALA A 87 -26.54 11.93 -13.44
N PRO A 88 -27.45 12.88 -13.74
CA PRO A 88 -28.88 12.62 -13.69
C PRO A 88 -29.22 11.37 -14.53
N PHE A 89 -30.14 10.55 -14.04
CA PHE A 89 -30.53 9.34 -14.76
C PHE A 89 -31.17 9.66 -16.13
N PRO A 90 -30.65 9.14 -17.25
CA PRO A 90 -31.12 9.46 -18.61
C PRO A 90 -32.33 8.58 -19.00
N SER A 91 -33.52 8.83 -18.41
CA SER A 91 -34.70 7.96 -18.47
C SER A 91 -35.13 7.62 -19.90
N GLU A 92 -35.11 8.59 -20.85
CA GLU A 92 -35.51 8.35 -22.25
C GLU A 92 -34.50 7.46 -23.01
N LEU A 93 -33.20 7.68 -22.77
CA LEU A 93 -32.15 6.86 -23.38
C LEU A 93 -32.17 5.45 -22.80
N ALA A 94 -32.30 5.32 -21.49
CA ALA A 94 -32.40 4.03 -20.82
C ALA A 94 -33.60 3.21 -21.31
N ALA A 95 -34.76 3.84 -21.49
CA ALA A 95 -35.94 3.18 -22.03
C ALA A 95 -35.74 2.69 -23.48
N LYS A 96 -35.02 3.45 -24.32
CA LYS A 96 -34.67 3.06 -25.69
C LYS A 96 -33.63 1.94 -25.74
N ALA A 97 -32.65 1.98 -24.83
CA ALA A 97 -31.61 0.97 -24.73
C ALA A 97 -32.13 -0.37 -24.19
N ASN A 98 -33.24 -0.39 -23.43
CA ASN A 98 -33.80 -1.61 -22.85
C ASN A 98 -34.47 -2.50 -23.89
N THR A 99 -33.64 -3.20 -24.66
CA THR A 99 -34.08 -4.17 -25.68
C THR A 99 -33.80 -5.60 -25.19
N PRO A 100 -34.51 -6.63 -25.76
CA PRO A 100 -34.28 -8.02 -25.39
C PRO A 100 -32.81 -8.43 -25.56
N GLY A 101 -32.21 -8.95 -24.48
CA GLY A 101 -30.82 -9.41 -24.49
C GLY A 101 -29.78 -8.37 -24.06
N MET A 102 -30.16 -7.10 -23.88
CA MET A 102 -29.28 -6.03 -23.39
C MET A 102 -28.80 -6.32 -21.96
N VAL A 103 -27.52 -6.12 -21.73
CA VAL A 103 -26.87 -6.20 -20.41
C VAL A 103 -26.48 -4.80 -19.96
N ALA A 104 -27.03 -4.36 -18.83
CA ALA A 104 -26.63 -3.09 -18.23
C ALA A 104 -25.34 -3.25 -17.41
N VAL A 105 -24.37 -2.35 -17.62
CA VAL A 105 -23.11 -2.28 -16.86
C VAL A 105 -23.08 -0.96 -16.11
N ILE A 106 -23.17 -1.01 -14.80
CA ILE A 106 -23.08 0.17 -13.90
C ILE A 106 -21.64 0.31 -13.42
N VAL A 107 -21.03 1.47 -13.63
CA VAL A 107 -19.69 1.76 -13.14
C VAL A 107 -19.73 2.81 -12.04
N ILE A 108 -19.27 2.41 -10.84
CA ILE A 108 -19.12 3.31 -9.68
C ILE A 108 -17.63 3.63 -9.54
N SER A 109 -17.28 4.91 -9.51
CA SER A 109 -15.90 5.37 -9.36
C SER A 109 -15.69 6.17 -8.08
N ARG A 110 -14.54 6.00 -7.43
CA ARG A 110 -14.09 6.74 -6.24
C ARG A 110 -12.65 7.16 -6.41
N PHE A 111 -12.36 8.39 -6.01
CA PHE A 111 -11.01 8.94 -5.96
C PHE A 111 -10.55 9.05 -4.50
N SER A 112 -9.28 8.81 -4.25
CA SER A 112 -8.64 9.05 -2.96
C SER A 112 -7.19 9.50 -3.19
N GLY A 113 -6.54 10.01 -2.17
CA GLY A 113 -5.19 10.50 -2.37
C GLY A 113 -4.47 10.93 -1.09
N GLU A 114 -3.27 11.41 -1.30
CA GLU A 114 -2.36 11.89 -0.27
C GLU A 114 -2.82 13.24 0.29
N GLY A 115 -2.72 13.40 1.61
CA GLY A 115 -2.98 14.64 2.33
C GLY A 115 -4.41 14.79 2.86
N TRP A 116 -5.30 13.85 2.61
CA TRP A 116 -6.64 13.82 3.19
C TRP A 116 -7.14 12.39 3.38
N ASP A 117 -7.99 12.19 4.37
CA ASP A 117 -8.72 10.94 4.58
C ASP A 117 -10.08 11.01 3.90
N ARG A 118 -10.67 9.85 3.62
CA ARG A 118 -11.95 9.74 2.94
C ARG A 118 -13.10 10.33 3.76
N CYS A 119 -14.09 10.87 3.09
CA CYS A 119 -15.27 11.47 3.70
C CYS A 119 -16.14 10.41 4.40
N CYS A 120 -16.53 10.69 5.65
CA CYS A 120 -17.38 9.81 6.45
C CYS A 120 -18.72 10.47 6.88
N GLY A 121 -19.13 11.56 6.19
CA GLY A 121 -20.34 12.31 6.49
C GLY A 121 -20.12 13.52 7.41
N SER A 122 -21.12 14.37 7.52
CA SER A 122 -21.05 15.75 8.01
C SER A 122 -20.60 15.98 9.47
N LYS A 123 -20.38 14.94 10.26
CA LYS A 123 -20.09 15.08 11.70
C LYS A 123 -18.63 15.54 12.01
N LEU A 124 -17.74 15.61 11.04
CA LEU A 124 -16.29 15.73 11.25
C LEU A 124 -15.63 16.98 10.66
N HIS A 125 -16.37 17.80 9.94
CA HIS A 125 -15.80 18.84 9.06
C HIS A 125 -15.36 20.15 9.71
N SER A 126 -15.66 20.38 10.97
CA SER A 126 -15.20 21.57 11.68
C SER A 126 -13.66 21.57 11.90
N VAL A 127 -13.01 20.43 11.70
CA VAL A 127 -11.56 20.24 11.97
C VAL A 127 -10.70 20.28 10.70
N LEU A 128 -11.29 20.01 9.52
CA LEU A 128 -10.54 19.81 8.28
C LEU A 128 -10.72 20.97 7.30
N LYS A 129 -9.64 21.71 7.00
CA LYS A 129 -9.62 22.83 6.05
C LYS A 129 -9.05 22.43 4.67
N ASN A 130 -9.53 21.32 4.09
CA ASN A 130 -9.10 20.87 2.78
C ASN A 130 -10.21 21.10 1.74
N ASP A 131 -9.91 21.75 0.62
CA ASP A 131 -10.93 22.05 -0.41
C ASP A 131 -11.40 20.82 -1.18
N ILE A 132 -10.57 19.76 -1.26
CA ILE A 132 -10.94 18.46 -1.85
C ILE A 132 -12.02 17.82 -0.98
N LEU A 133 -11.80 17.74 0.34
CA LEU A 133 -12.80 17.22 1.27
C LEU A 133 -14.12 17.96 1.20
N LYS A 134 -14.10 19.29 1.11
CA LYS A 134 -15.33 20.08 0.95
C LYS A 134 -16.08 19.77 -0.35
N GLN A 135 -15.37 19.38 -1.39
CA GLN A 135 -15.98 18.95 -2.65
C GLN A 135 -16.54 17.54 -2.53
N GLU A 136 -15.82 16.61 -1.93
CA GLU A 136 -16.28 15.25 -1.66
C GLU A 136 -17.55 15.23 -0.82
N GLU A 137 -17.63 16.06 0.22
CA GLU A 137 -18.81 16.18 1.06
C GLU A 137 -20.07 16.59 0.34
N LYS A 138 -19.93 17.47 -0.64
CA LYS A 138 -21.07 17.87 -1.47
C LYS A 138 -21.56 16.76 -2.37
N ILE A 139 -20.63 15.87 -2.78
CA ILE A 139 -20.95 14.71 -3.61
C ILE A 139 -21.43 13.55 -2.76
N PHE A 140 -20.83 13.35 -1.59
CA PHE A 140 -21.09 12.24 -0.68
C PHE A 140 -21.49 12.73 0.72
N PRO A 141 -22.70 13.32 0.90
CA PRO A 141 -23.12 13.88 2.19
C PRO A 141 -23.20 12.82 3.31
N HIS A 142 -23.30 11.55 2.97
CA HIS A 142 -23.31 10.41 3.89
C HIS A 142 -21.97 9.65 3.95
N GLY A 143 -20.90 10.21 3.35
CA GLY A 143 -19.59 9.57 3.20
C GLY A 143 -19.46 8.81 1.89
N ASP A 144 -18.23 8.72 1.40
CA ASP A 144 -17.90 8.09 0.11
C ASP A 144 -17.75 6.56 0.18
N PHE A 145 -17.79 5.98 1.38
CA PHE A 145 -17.86 4.54 1.58
C PHE A 145 -19.17 3.97 1.01
N SER A 146 -20.28 4.68 1.19
CA SER A 146 -21.59 4.31 0.68
C SER A 146 -21.89 4.96 -0.68
N LEU A 147 -22.93 4.52 -1.37
CA LEU A 147 -23.45 5.19 -2.56
C LEU A 147 -23.96 6.60 -2.23
N SER A 148 -23.73 7.56 -3.13
CA SER A 148 -24.44 8.86 -3.09
C SER A 148 -25.93 8.69 -3.38
N ASP A 149 -26.73 9.72 -3.15
CA ASP A 149 -28.16 9.67 -3.42
C ASP A 149 -28.44 9.49 -4.92
N GLU A 150 -27.65 10.15 -5.78
CA GLU A 150 -27.75 10.03 -7.24
C GLU A 150 -27.31 8.64 -7.72
N GLU A 151 -26.29 8.04 -7.12
CA GLU A 151 -25.87 6.67 -7.43
C GLU A 151 -26.93 5.64 -6.97
N ARG A 152 -27.59 5.85 -5.81
CA ARG A 152 -28.72 5.01 -5.38
C ARG A 152 -29.88 5.08 -6.36
N GLU A 153 -30.20 6.29 -6.84
CA GLU A 153 -31.23 6.47 -7.86
C GLU A 153 -30.85 5.77 -9.17
N LEU A 154 -29.60 5.94 -9.64
CA LEU A 154 -29.08 5.24 -10.82
C LEU A 154 -29.27 3.72 -10.69
N VAL A 155 -28.78 3.12 -9.60
CA VAL A 155 -28.87 1.68 -9.35
C VAL A 155 -30.34 1.24 -9.30
N SER A 156 -31.20 1.99 -8.60
CA SER A 156 -32.63 1.70 -8.48
C SER A 156 -33.33 1.71 -9.85
N GLN A 157 -33.06 2.70 -10.68
CA GLN A 157 -33.67 2.83 -12.00
C GLN A 157 -33.19 1.76 -12.98
N VAL A 158 -31.88 1.46 -13.00
CA VAL A 158 -31.32 0.43 -13.87
C VAL A 158 -31.82 -0.95 -13.47
N THR A 159 -31.81 -1.32 -12.18
CA THR A 159 -32.26 -2.64 -11.72
C THR A 159 -33.77 -2.87 -11.87
N LYS A 160 -34.58 -1.80 -11.95
CA LYS A 160 -36.02 -1.91 -12.28
C LYS A 160 -36.26 -2.13 -13.76
N GLN A 161 -35.42 -1.60 -14.64
CA GLN A 161 -35.64 -1.62 -16.08
C GLN A 161 -34.93 -2.80 -16.77
N PHE A 162 -33.72 -3.16 -16.34
CA PHE A 162 -32.91 -4.18 -16.98
C PHE A 162 -32.96 -5.49 -16.20
N SER A 163 -33.12 -6.60 -16.92
CA SER A 163 -33.14 -7.94 -16.31
C SER A 163 -31.76 -8.52 -16.09
N LYS A 164 -30.73 -7.94 -16.71
CA LYS A 164 -29.32 -8.35 -16.58
C LYS A 164 -28.48 -7.12 -16.21
N VAL A 165 -27.95 -7.12 -15.02
CA VAL A 165 -27.17 -5.99 -14.50
C VAL A 165 -25.85 -6.48 -13.93
N ILE A 166 -24.78 -5.79 -14.31
CA ILE A 166 -23.41 -5.99 -13.82
C ILE A 166 -22.92 -4.70 -13.22
N VAL A 167 -22.15 -4.81 -12.13
CA VAL A 167 -21.52 -3.69 -11.45
C VAL A 167 -20.01 -3.78 -11.64
N VAL A 168 -19.39 -2.63 -11.91
CA VAL A 168 -17.94 -2.45 -11.96
C VAL A 168 -17.54 -1.39 -10.94
N LEU A 169 -16.66 -1.74 -10.01
CA LEU A 169 -16.15 -0.85 -8.96
C LEU A 169 -14.74 -0.36 -9.30
N ASN A 170 -14.63 0.88 -9.78
CA ASN A 170 -13.36 1.57 -10.02
C ASN A 170 -13.06 2.50 -8.83
N VAL A 171 -12.46 1.95 -7.77
CA VAL A 171 -12.32 2.58 -6.47
C VAL A 171 -10.88 2.47 -5.94
N GLY A 172 -10.47 3.37 -5.05
CA GLY A 172 -9.12 3.38 -4.47
C GLY A 172 -8.99 2.56 -3.16
N GLY A 173 -10.04 1.92 -2.71
CA GLY A 173 -10.06 1.15 -1.46
C GLY A 173 -11.44 0.58 -1.15
N MET A 174 -11.64 0.11 0.08
CA MET A 174 -12.89 -0.54 0.52
C MET A 174 -14.08 0.40 0.41
N VAL A 175 -15.21 -0.12 -0.08
CA VAL A 175 -16.51 0.56 -0.19
C VAL A 175 -17.62 -0.40 0.24
N ASP A 176 -18.82 0.12 0.51
CA ASP A 176 -19.99 -0.71 0.71
C ASP A 176 -20.27 -1.57 -0.53
N THR A 177 -20.40 -2.87 -0.31
CA THR A 177 -20.69 -3.86 -1.35
C THR A 177 -22.00 -4.61 -1.08
N ALA A 178 -22.65 -4.39 0.06
CA ALA A 178 -23.88 -5.07 0.44
C ALA A 178 -25.03 -4.73 -0.50
N TRP A 179 -25.08 -3.50 -1.02
CA TRP A 179 -26.15 -3.03 -1.91
C TRP A 179 -26.28 -3.83 -3.23
N PHE A 180 -25.19 -4.42 -3.73
CA PHE A 180 -25.25 -5.29 -4.91
C PHE A 180 -25.14 -6.77 -4.54
N SER A 181 -24.43 -7.11 -3.49
CA SER A 181 -24.30 -8.50 -3.04
C SER A 181 -25.66 -9.08 -2.68
N ASP A 182 -26.46 -8.34 -1.93
CA ASP A 182 -27.79 -8.75 -1.47
C ASP A 182 -28.90 -8.50 -2.51
N ASN A 183 -28.59 -7.82 -3.62
CA ASN A 183 -29.57 -7.48 -4.66
C ASN A 183 -29.66 -8.58 -5.71
N PRO A 184 -30.81 -9.29 -5.82
CA PRO A 184 -30.96 -10.36 -6.81
C PRO A 184 -31.04 -9.87 -8.27
N HIS A 185 -31.26 -8.57 -8.49
CA HIS A 185 -31.26 -7.97 -9.83
C HIS A 185 -29.85 -7.66 -10.35
N VAL A 186 -28.82 -7.70 -9.49
CA VAL A 186 -27.42 -7.58 -9.90
C VAL A 186 -26.81 -8.98 -9.96
N GLN A 187 -26.57 -9.50 -11.16
CA GLN A 187 -26.07 -10.86 -11.35
C GLN A 187 -24.54 -10.94 -11.37
N GLY A 188 -23.85 -9.85 -11.71
CA GLY A 188 -22.39 -9.84 -11.77
C GLY A 188 -21.77 -8.61 -11.11
N ALA A 189 -20.58 -8.77 -10.54
CA ALA A 189 -19.82 -7.65 -10.01
C ALA A 189 -18.31 -7.88 -10.12
N LEU A 190 -17.60 -6.87 -10.64
CA LEU A 190 -16.14 -6.81 -10.74
C LEU A 190 -15.60 -5.70 -9.85
N LEU A 191 -14.66 -6.01 -8.98
CA LEU A 191 -13.81 -5.03 -8.31
C LEU A 191 -12.55 -4.85 -9.15
N VAL A 192 -12.43 -3.70 -9.80
CA VAL A 192 -11.32 -3.41 -10.73
C VAL A 192 -10.33 -2.42 -10.16
N LEU A 193 -10.61 -1.89 -8.99
CA LEU A 193 -9.77 -0.89 -8.29
C LEU A 193 -9.31 0.22 -9.25
N GLN A 194 -8.05 0.67 -9.16
CA GLN A 194 -7.45 1.69 -10.03
C GLN A 194 -6.40 1.02 -10.92
N GLY A 195 -6.75 0.77 -12.17
CA GLY A 195 -6.01 -0.12 -13.08
C GLY A 195 -4.94 0.59 -13.94
N GLY A 196 -4.54 1.82 -13.62
CA GLY A 196 -3.55 2.55 -14.40
C GLY A 196 -4.03 2.91 -15.80
N SER A 197 -3.08 3.10 -16.71
CA SER A 197 -3.35 3.57 -18.09
C SER A 197 -4.29 2.68 -18.88
N MET A 198 -4.21 1.35 -18.72
CA MET A 198 -4.90 0.35 -19.56
C MET A 198 -6.17 -0.21 -18.93
N GLY A 199 -6.58 0.30 -17.76
CA GLY A 199 -7.64 -0.31 -16.97
C GLY A 199 -8.98 -0.45 -17.68
N GLY A 200 -9.40 0.52 -18.50
CA GLY A 200 -10.65 0.43 -19.24
C GLY A 200 -10.67 -0.69 -20.29
N ILE A 201 -9.53 -0.96 -20.92
CA ILE A 201 -9.36 -2.09 -21.85
C ILE A 201 -9.39 -3.40 -21.07
N ALA A 202 -8.63 -3.50 -19.99
CA ALA A 202 -8.60 -4.69 -19.14
C ALA A 202 -9.99 -5.04 -18.57
N ILE A 203 -10.81 -4.04 -18.24
CA ILE A 203 -12.21 -4.27 -17.82
C ILE A 203 -13.02 -4.91 -18.98
N ALA A 204 -12.87 -4.41 -20.18
CA ALA A 204 -13.56 -4.99 -21.35
C ALA A 204 -13.10 -6.44 -21.59
N ASP A 205 -11.81 -6.73 -21.55
CA ASP A 205 -11.25 -8.08 -21.69
C ASP A 205 -11.80 -9.06 -20.65
N LEU A 206 -11.95 -8.60 -19.39
CA LEU A 206 -12.59 -9.40 -18.33
C LEU A 206 -14.07 -9.64 -18.61
N LEU A 207 -14.81 -8.63 -19.07
CA LEU A 207 -16.23 -8.78 -19.39
C LEU A 207 -16.45 -9.77 -20.56
N LEU A 208 -15.53 -9.80 -21.52
CA LEU A 208 -15.57 -10.66 -22.69
C LEU A 208 -15.04 -12.08 -22.43
N GLY A 209 -14.23 -12.26 -21.38
CA GLY A 209 -13.55 -13.53 -21.09
C GLY A 209 -12.31 -13.76 -21.95
N GLU A 210 -11.78 -12.72 -22.61
CA GLU A 210 -10.45 -12.75 -23.21
C GLU A 210 -9.40 -13.00 -22.13
N GLU A 211 -9.63 -12.41 -20.93
CA GLU A 211 -8.89 -12.72 -19.72
C GLU A 211 -9.83 -13.28 -18.63
N ASN A 212 -9.33 -14.25 -17.87
CA ASN A 212 -10.06 -14.89 -16.79
C ASN A 212 -9.62 -14.26 -15.44
N PRO A 213 -10.55 -13.70 -14.65
CA PRO A 213 -10.21 -13.15 -13.34
C PRO A 213 -9.58 -14.23 -12.44
N SER A 214 -8.46 -13.87 -11.84
CA SER A 214 -7.71 -14.74 -10.93
C SER A 214 -7.21 -14.01 -9.68
N GLY A 215 -7.68 -12.78 -9.49
CA GLY A 215 -7.38 -11.96 -8.30
C GLY A 215 -8.14 -12.46 -7.07
N ARG A 216 -7.57 -12.17 -5.90
CA ARG A 216 -8.19 -12.42 -4.59
C ARG A 216 -8.20 -11.12 -3.80
N LEU A 217 -9.23 -10.92 -2.98
CA LEU A 217 -9.31 -9.74 -2.12
C LEU A 217 -8.15 -9.71 -1.14
N VAL A 218 -7.63 -8.52 -0.95
CA VAL A 218 -6.54 -8.22 -0.01
C VAL A 218 -7.05 -7.54 1.26
N ASP A 219 -8.35 -7.31 1.32
CA ASP A 219 -9.08 -6.67 2.42
C ASP A 219 -10.40 -7.38 2.66
N THR A 220 -10.90 -7.29 3.90
CA THR A 220 -12.23 -7.74 4.28
C THR A 220 -13.25 -6.63 4.01
N TYR A 221 -14.30 -6.92 3.26
CA TYR A 221 -15.40 -6.01 2.96
C TYR A 221 -16.57 -6.27 3.90
N ALA A 222 -16.81 -5.35 4.83
CA ALA A 222 -17.91 -5.42 5.78
C ALA A 222 -19.18 -4.73 5.25
N ARG A 223 -20.32 -4.98 5.89
CA ARG A 223 -21.65 -4.44 5.50
C ARG A 223 -21.76 -2.94 5.70
N SER A 224 -21.08 -2.43 6.72
CA SER A 224 -21.14 -1.02 7.09
C SER A 224 -19.75 -0.53 7.49
N LEU A 225 -19.51 0.75 7.32
CA LEU A 225 -18.31 1.40 7.84
C LEU A 225 -18.20 1.23 9.36
N ASP A 226 -19.32 1.19 10.08
CA ASP A 226 -19.35 1.04 11.54
C ASP A 226 -19.02 -0.39 12.01
N ASP A 227 -18.98 -1.37 11.10
CA ASP A 227 -18.54 -2.73 11.42
C ASP A 227 -17.02 -2.86 11.58
N TYR A 228 -16.25 -1.88 11.09
CA TYR A 228 -14.79 -1.87 11.26
C TYR A 228 -14.42 -1.27 12.64
N PRO A 229 -13.64 -1.98 13.46
CA PRO A 229 -13.30 -1.53 14.82
C PRO A 229 -12.49 -0.22 14.83
N SER A 230 -11.84 0.11 13.73
CA SER A 230 -11.06 1.34 13.58
C SER A 230 -11.91 2.60 13.36
N THR A 231 -13.19 2.48 12.99
CA THR A 231 -14.00 3.63 12.53
C THR A 231 -14.30 4.63 13.64
N GLU A 232 -14.74 4.16 14.82
CA GLU A 232 -15.12 5.03 15.93
C GLU A 232 -14.00 5.98 16.38
N GLY A 233 -12.76 5.47 16.46
CA GLY A 233 -11.60 6.23 16.91
C GLY A 233 -10.87 7.00 15.82
N PHE A 234 -11.15 6.76 14.54
CA PHE A 234 -10.34 7.26 13.43
C PHE A 234 -10.24 8.78 13.37
N HIS A 235 -11.36 9.46 13.53
CA HIS A 235 -11.44 10.91 13.54
C HIS A 235 -11.78 11.52 14.92
N ALA A 236 -11.64 10.75 16.00
CA ALA A 236 -11.99 11.23 17.34
C ALA A 236 -11.20 12.48 17.71
N THR A 237 -9.94 12.60 17.27
CA THR A 237 -9.12 13.80 17.41
C THR A 237 -8.35 14.10 16.12
N SER A 238 -7.91 15.36 15.94
CA SER A 238 -7.02 15.74 14.83
C SER A 238 -5.56 15.37 15.07
N ASN A 239 -5.14 15.24 16.34
CA ASN A 239 -3.73 15.18 16.73
C ASN A 239 -3.26 13.79 17.17
N SER A 240 -4.17 12.83 17.29
CA SER A 240 -3.84 11.46 17.66
C SER A 240 -4.87 10.48 17.17
N VAL A 241 -4.48 9.24 17.09
CA VAL A 241 -5.36 8.10 16.86
C VAL A 241 -4.90 6.92 17.72
N ALA A 242 -5.78 6.44 18.59
CA ALA A 242 -5.51 5.23 19.36
C ALA A 242 -5.88 4.01 18.53
N TYR A 243 -4.97 3.05 18.44
CA TYR A 243 -5.16 1.80 17.73
C TYR A 243 -5.83 0.78 18.66
N THR A 244 -7.10 1.10 19.00
CA THR A 244 -7.89 0.30 19.94
C THR A 244 -8.23 -1.08 19.44
N ASP A 245 -8.21 -1.28 18.14
CA ASP A 245 -8.31 -2.57 17.46
C ASP A 245 -7.11 -3.49 17.71
N ASP A 246 -5.97 -2.93 18.14
CA ASP A 246 -4.74 -3.65 18.49
C ASP A 246 -4.29 -4.58 17.34
N ILE A 247 -4.13 -5.87 17.59
CA ILE A 247 -3.77 -6.88 16.56
C ILE A 247 -4.97 -7.32 15.70
N PHE A 248 -6.19 -6.91 16.05
CA PHE A 248 -7.42 -7.33 15.38
C PHE A 248 -7.79 -6.39 14.23
N VAL A 249 -6.98 -6.41 13.17
CA VAL A 249 -7.18 -5.63 11.94
C VAL A 249 -7.73 -6.53 10.84
N GLY A 250 -8.71 -6.04 10.08
CA GLY A 250 -9.28 -6.74 8.94
C GLY A 250 -9.82 -8.14 9.31
N TYR A 251 -9.46 -9.15 8.53
CA TYR A 251 -9.96 -10.51 8.76
C TYR A 251 -9.62 -11.05 10.15
N ARG A 252 -8.52 -10.60 10.77
CA ARG A 252 -8.16 -11.00 12.14
C ARG A 252 -9.23 -10.60 13.14
N TYR A 253 -9.85 -9.43 12.94
CA TYR A 253 -11.02 -9.01 13.73
C TYR A 253 -12.24 -9.87 13.45
N PHE A 254 -12.64 -9.96 12.19
CA PHE A 254 -13.89 -10.59 11.81
C PHE A 254 -13.92 -12.12 12.04
N THR A 255 -12.77 -12.79 12.02
CA THR A 255 -12.67 -14.23 12.31
C THR A 255 -12.52 -14.54 13.80
N THR A 256 -12.06 -13.56 14.61
CA THR A 256 -11.74 -13.79 16.03
C THR A 256 -12.85 -13.33 16.95
N ILE A 257 -13.37 -12.10 16.74
CA ILE A 257 -14.34 -11.51 17.65
C ILE A 257 -15.72 -12.19 17.48
N PRO A 258 -16.34 -12.68 18.56
CA PRO A 258 -17.60 -13.40 18.48
C PRO A 258 -18.69 -12.64 17.72
N ALA A 259 -19.38 -13.34 16.84
CA ALA A 259 -20.50 -12.84 16.04
C ALA A 259 -20.18 -11.70 15.04
N GLN A 260 -18.91 -11.31 14.84
CA GLN A 260 -18.56 -10.28 13.84
C GLN A 260 -18.47 -10.82 12.41
N ASN A 261 -18.24 -12.12 12.24
CA ASN A 261 -18.19 -12.76 10.93
C ASN A 261 -19.48 -12.60 10.10
N LYS A 262 -20.64 -12.46 10.74
CA LYS A 262 -21.92 -12.18 10.06
C LYS A 262 -21.96 -10.82 9.36
N ASN A 263 -21.08 -9.90 9.73
CA ASN A 263 -20.97 -8.57 9.16
C ASN A 263 -20.10 -8.53 7.91
N VAL A 264 -19.42 -9.63 7.58
CA VAL A 264 -18.60 -9.73 6.37
C VAL A 264 -19.48 -10.00 5.15
N VAL A 265 -19.31 -9.21 4.11
CA VAL A 265 -19.92 -9.41 2.79
C VAL A 265 -18.98 -10.22 1.91
N TYR A 266 -17.71 -9.83 1.84
CA TYR A 266 -16.67 -10.55 1.14
C TYR A 266 -15.42 -10.65 2.03
N PRO A 267 -14.99 -11.86 2.36
CA PRO A 267 -13.81 -12.05 3.22
C PRO A 267 -12.50 -11.83 2.49
N PHE A 268 -11.44 -11.56 3.25
CA PHE A 268 -10.06 -11.58 2.77
C PHE A 268 -9.74 -12.91 2.08
N GLY A 269 -9.04 -12.89 0.96
CA GLY A 269 -8.71 -14.06 0.15
C GLY A 269 -9.81 -14.49 -0.84
N TYR A 270 -11.03 -13.96 -0.71
CA TYR A 270 -12.14 -14.30 -1.61
C TYR A 270 -11.90 -13.84 -3.05
N GLY A 271 -12.25 -14.69 -4.02
CA GLY A 271 -12.26 -14.31 -5.43
C GLY A 271 -12.85 -15.40 -6.32
N LEU A 272 -13.59 -14.98 -7.35
CA LEU A 272 -14.19 -15.86 -8.36
C LEU A 272 -13.34 -15.94 -9.62
N SER A 273 -13.52 -17.02 -10.37
CA SER A 273 -12.95 -17.25 -11.69
C SER A 273 -14.04 -17.73 -12.64
N TYR A 274 -13.84 -17.64 -13.95
CA TYR A 274 -14.73 -18.23 -14.95
C TYR A 274 -14.54 -19.74 -15.10
N THR A 275 -13.49 -20.29 -14.45
CA THR A 275 -13.23 -21.73 -14.38
C THR A 275 -13.23 -22.20 -12.92
N THR A 276 -13.13 -23.49 -12.69
CA THR A 276 -13.07 -24.10 -11.36
C THR A 276 -11.74 -24.83 -11.17
N PHE A 277 -11.29 -24.94 -9.93
CA PHE A 277 -10.05 -25.63 -9.58
C PHE A 277 -10.27 -26.62 -8.45
N GLY A 278 -9.65 -27.79 -8.57
CA GLY A 278 -9.52 -28.74 -7.49
C GLY A 278 -8.15 -28.62 -6.82
N LYS A 279 -8.11 -28.64 -5.49
CA LYS A 279 -6.87 -28.65 -4.71
C LYS A 279 -6.72 -29.99 -3.99
N LYS A 280 -5.55 -30.61 -4.06
CA LYS A 280 -5.23 -31.86 -3.39
C LYS A 280 -3.88 -31.76 -2.69
N VAL A 281 -3.88 -31.98 -1.39
CA VAL A 281 -2.63 -32.10 -0.63
C VAL A 281 -1.96 -33.44 -0.97
N LEU A 282 -0.77 -33.36 -1.52
CA LEU A 282 0.05 -34.55 -1.84
C LEU A 282 0.96 -34.92 -0.70
N ASN A 283 1.55 -33.94 -0.02
CA ASN A 283 2.43 -34.12 1.12
C ASN A 283 2.25 -32.97 2.11
N ALA A 284 2.33 -33.27 3.40
CA ALA A 284 2.39 -32.31 4.48
C ALA A 284 3.23 -32.88 5.61
N ALA A 285 4.22 -32.13 6.08
CA ALA A 285 5.14 -32.53 7.14
C ALA A 285 5.57 -31.35 8.01
N PHE A 286 5.90 -31.65 9.25
CA PHE A 286 6.56 -30.73 10.17
C PHE A 286 7.88 -31.37 10.62
N ASP A 287 9.00 -30.67 10.47
CA ASP A 287 10.34 -31.19 10.78
C ASP A 287 10.86 -30.76 12.17
N GLY A 288 10.01 -30.15 12.98
CA GLY A 288 10.35 -29.56 14.29
C GLY A 288 10.55 -28.06 14.27
N ALA A 289 10.67 -27.44 13.09
CA ALA A 289 10.78 -26.01 12.91
C ALA A 289 9.89 -25.49 11.76
N ASP A 290 9.98 -26.13 10.59
CA ASP A 290 9.28 -25.72 9.37
C ASP A 290 8.14 -26.67 9.02
N ILE A 291 7.07 -26.09 8.50
CA ILE A 291 5.99 -26.80 7.82
C ILE A 291 6.33 -26.85 6.33
N SER A 292 6.30 -28.07 5.77
CA SER A 292 6.43 -28.31 4.33
C SER A 292 5.11 -28.85 3.80
N LEU A 293 4.60 -28.26 2.72
CA LEU A 293 3.30 -28.60 2.13
C LEU A 293 3.40 -28.61 0.61
N THR A 294 2.96 -29.71 -0.04
CA THR A 294 2.84 -29.78 -1.50
C THR A 294 1.37 -29.96 -1.85
N VAL A 295 0.86 -29.03 -2.68
CA VAL A 295 -0.54 -28.98 -3.14
C VAL A 295 -0.57 -29.09 -4.66
N GLN A 296 -1.26 -30.11 -5.16
CA GLN A 296 -1.61 -30.22 -6.57
C GLN A 296 -2.86 -29.38 -6.82
N VAL A 297 -2.80 -28.48 -7.81
CA VAL A 297 -3.92 -27.69 -8.30
C VAL A 297 -4.26 -28.16 -9.69
N THR A 298 -5.53 -28.51 -9.93
CA THR A 298 -6.04 -28.97 -11.23
C THR A 298 -7.12 -28.01 -11.69
N ASN A 299 -7.06 -27.54 -12.91
CA ASN A 299 -8.17 -26.81 -13.54
C ASN A 299 -9.26 -27.81 -13.91
N THR A 300 -10.37 -27.82 -13.19
CA THR A 300 -11.50 -28.74 -13.38
C THR A 300 -12.63 -28.15 -14.20
N GLY A 301 -12.48 -26.90 -14.65
CA GLY A 301 -13.48 -26.18 -15.42
C GLY A 301 -13.18 -26.13 -16.92
N LYS A 302 -13.84 -25.21 -17.62
CA LYS A 302 -13.83 -25.14 -19.09
C LYS A 302 -12.92 -24.06 -19.68
N PHE A 303 -12.52 -23.08 -18.87
CA PHE A 303 -11.68 -21.97 -19.31
C PHE A 303 -10.26 -22.12 -18.78
N ARG A 304 -9.27 -21.67 -19.55
CA ARG A 304 -7.91 -21.52 -19.03
C ARG A 304 -7.90 -20.49 -17.91
N GLY A 305 -7.08 -20.69 -16.90
CA GLY A 305 -7.05 -19.76 -15.76
C GLY A 305 -5.91 -20.03 -14.78
N LYS A 306 -5.77 -19.11 -13.81
CA LYS A 306 -4.82 -19.21 -12.70
C LYS A 306 -5.57 -19.34 -11.38
N ASN A 307 -4.98 -20.02 -10.40
CA ASN A 307 -5.54 -20.13 -9.06
C ASN A 307 -4.52 -19.67 -8.02
N VAL A 308 -5.02 -19.18 -6.89
CA VAL A 308 -4.23 -18.89 -5.68
C VAL A 308 -4.48 -20.00 -4.67
N VAL A 309 -3.39 -20.53 -4.12
CA VAL A 309 -3.43 -21.41 -2.95
C VAL A 309 -3.10 -20.55 -1.73
N GLU A 310 -3.99 -20.53 -0.77
CA GLU A 310 -3.86 -19.82 0.49
C GLU A 310 -3.72 -20.84 1.61
N VAL A 311 -2.67 -20.70 2.44
CA VAL A 311 -2.40 -21.58 3.57
C VAL A 311 -2.59 -20.79 4.85
N TYR A 312 -3.52 -21.23 5.67
CA TYR A 312 -3.84 -20.60 6.94
C TYR A 312 -3.45 -21.52 8.11
N VAL A 313 -3.14 -20.89 9.23
CA VAL A 313 -2.92 -21.56 10.50
C VAL A 313 -3.90 -21.02 11.54
N THR A 314 -4.55 -21.92 12.26
CA THR A 314 -5.32 -21.62 13.47
C THR A 314 -4.43 -21.96 14.67
N PRO A 315 -3.85 -20.96 15.36
CA PRO A 315 -3.03 -21.19 16.54
C PRO A 315 -3.90 -21.53 17.77
N PRO A 316 -3.36 -22.19 18.79
CA PRO A 316 -4.07 -22.44 20.03
C PRO A 316 -4.42 -21.11 20.72
N GLN A 317 -5.64 -20.99 21.23
CA GLN A 317 -6.09 -19.81 21.98
C GLN A 317 -5.65 -19.95 23.45
N GLY A 318 -4.45 -19.46 23.75
CA GLY A 318 -3.80 -19.55 25.05
C GLY A 318 -4.01 -18.32 25.93
N ILE A 319 -2.94 -17.85 26.55
CA ILE A 319 -2.96 -16.68 27.43
C ILE A 319 -2.79 -15.37 26.64
N LEU A 320 -1.97 -15.42 25.58
CA LEU A 320 -1.70 -14.25 24.76
C LEU A 320 -2.88 -13.97 23.83
N ARG A 321 -3.15 -12.69 23.60
CA ARG A 321 -4.07 -12.28 22.53
C ARG A 321 -3.51 -12.71 21.19
N LYS A 322 -4.34 -13.31 20.37
CA LYS A 322 -3.99 -13.68 19.00
C LYS A 322 -5.21 -13.82 18.12
N ALA A 323 -5.02 -13.66 16.84
CA ALA A 323 -6.06 -13.90 15.86
C ALA A 323 -6.41 -15.40 15.81
N HIS A 324 -7.69 -15.69 15.56
CA HIS A 324 -8.15 -17.07 15.40
C HIS A 324 -7.55 -17.73 14.16
N VAL A 325 -7.41 -16.97 13.07
CA VAL A 325 -6.85 -17.44 11.79
C VAL A 325 -5.77 -16.48 11.32
N VAL A 326 -4.65 -17.01 10.84
CA VAL A 326 -3.53 -16.23 10.31
C VAL A 326 -3.08 -16.82 8.98
N LEU A 327 -2.93 -15.97 7.96
CA LEU A 327 -2.30 -16.36 6.69
C LEU A 327 -0.83 -16.72 6.95
N ALA A 328 -0.42 -17.94 6.57
CA ALA A 328 0.93 -18.45 6.81
C ALA A 328 1.76 -18.59 5.54
N ALA A 329 1.12 -18.90 4.41
CA ALA A 329 1.77 -18.94 3.09
C ALA A 329 0.72 -18.77 1.99
N PHE A 330 1.18 -18.36 0.81
CA PHE A 330 0.36 -18.29 -0.39
C PHE A 330 1.22 -18.55 -1.64
N GLY A 331 0.56 -18.90 -2.73
CA GLY A 331 1.23 -19.04 -4.02
C GLY A 331 0.22 -19.08 -5.16
N LYS A 332 0.63 -18.62 -6.33
CA LYS A 332 -0.20 -18.57 -7.53
C LYS A 332 0.29 -19.55 -8.58
N THR A 333 -0.64 -20.25 -9.23
CA THR A 333 -0.30 -21.13 -10.35
C THR A 333 0.06 -20.32 -11.60
N GLN A 334 0.80 -20.94 -12.49
CA GLN A 334 0.78 -20.53 -13.89
C GLN A 334 -0.63 -20.67 -14.49
N THR A 335 -0.83 -20.20 -15.73
CA THR A 335 -2.09 -20.42 -16.45
C THR A 335 -2.25 -21.90 -16.78
N LEU A 336 -3.33 -22.53 -16.29
CA LEU A 336 -3.66 -23.93 -16.53
C LEU A 336 -4.77 -24.03 -17.57
N ALA A 337 -4.59 -24.88 -18.57
CA ALA A 337 -5.64 -25.31 -19.46
C ALA A 337 -6.64 -26.23 -18.73
N PRO A 338 -7.88 -26.43 -19.25
CA PRO A 338 -8.77 -27.46 -18.72
C PRO A 338 -8.06 -28.82 -18.55
N ASP A 339 -8.31 -29.46 -17.42
CA ASP A 339 -7.69 -30.74 -16.97
C ASP A 339 -6.17 -30.69 -16.72
N GLU A 340 -5.51 -29.55 -16.89
CA GLU A 340 -4.10 -29.38 -16.56
C GLU A 340 -3.91 -29.25 -15.05
N SER A 341 -2.80 -29.81 -14.55
CA SER A 341 -2.41 -29.77 -13.12
C SER A 341 -1.00 -29.23 -12.94
N VAL A 342 -0.77 -28.57 -11.82
CA VAL A 342 0.55 -28.13 -11.36
C VAL A 342 0.69 -28.37 -9.87
N GLU A 343 1.91 -28.59 -9.40
CA GLU A 343 2.22 -28.70 -7.99
C GLU A 343 2.84 -27.41 -7.48
N LEU A 344 2.32 -26.91 -6.36
CA LEU A 344 2.89 -25.80 -5.60
C LEU A 344 3.45 -26.36 -4.28
N THR A 345 4.69 -26.01 -3.97
CA THR A 345 5.35 -26.40 -2.73
C THR A 345 5.59 -25.18 -1.86
N PHE A 346 5.17 -25.28 -0.60
CA PHE A 346 5.32 -24.27 0.43
C PHE A 346 6.26 -24.78 1.50
N ARG A 347 7.16 -23.91 1.97
CA ARG A 347 7.95 -24.14 3.18
C ARG A 347 7.97 -22.87 4.00
N PHE A 348 7.56 -22.97 5.25
CA PHE A 348 7.53 -21.82 6.15
C PHE A 348 7.74 -22.26 7.60
N PRO A 349 8.42 -21.44 8.42
CA PRO A 349 8.61 -21.75 9.83
C PRO A 349 7.29 -21.63 10.60
N LEU A 350 7.03 -22.53 11.53
CA LEU A 350 5.89 -22.42 12.45
C LEU A 350 5.96 -21.11 13.25
N ALA A 351 7.16 -20.63 13.54
CA ALA A 351 7.44 -19.35 14.16
C ALA A 351 6.78 -18.13 13.45
N ARG A 352 6.35 -18.28 12.19
CA ARG A 352 5.63 -17.22 11.46
C ARG A 352 4.32 -16.81 12.14
N VAL A 353 3.70 -17.71 12.88
CA VAL A 353 2.46 -17.48 13.61
C VAL A 353 2.67 -17.36 15.13
N ALA A 354 3.91 -17.10 15.57
CA ALA A 354 4.20 -16.75 16.95
C ALA A 354 3.52 -15.43 17.34
N SER A 355 3.19 -15.28 18.61
CA SER A 355 2.68 -14.03 19.19
C SER A 355 3.76 -13.32 19.99
N TYR A 356 3.70 -12.00 20.07
CA TYR A 356 4.63 -11.21 20.86
C TYR A 356 4.11 -11.00 22.28
N ASP A 357 4.86 -11.48 23.28
CA ASP A 357 4.58 -11.23 24.69
C ASP A 357 5.28 -9.94 25.16
N GLU A 358 4.52 -8.86 25.30
CA GLU A 358 5.02 -7.56 25.75
C GLU A 358 5.60 -7.59 27.17
N LYS A 359 5.16 -8.52 28.02
CA LYS A 359 5.64 -8.61 29.41
C LYS A 359 7.03 -9.23 29.51
N ARG A 360 7.34 -10.13 28.58
CA ARG A 360 8.61 -10.87 28.53
C ARG A 360 9.54 -10.38 27.43
N ALA A 361 9.04 -9.53 26.54
CA ALA A 361 9.72 -9.07 25.34
C ALA A 361 10.20 -10.23 24.46
N GLU A 362 9.32 -11.20 24.20
CA GLU A 362 9.67 -12.41 23.44
C GLU A 362 8.60 -12.80 22.41
N TRP A 363 9.06 -13.31 21.28
CA TRP A 363 8.20 -14.04 20.37
C TRP A 363 8.03 -15.47 20.88
N ILE A 364 6.77 -15.91 21.01
CA ILE A 364 6.45 -17.21 21.62
C ILE A 364 5.41 -17.97 20.81
N LEU A 365 5.63 -19.27 20.67
CA LEU A 365 4.62 -20.23 20.27
C LEU A 365 4.06 -20.85 21.55
N GLU A 366 2.80 -20.56 21.89
CA GLU A 366 2.16 -21.18 23.05
C GLU A 366 1.88 -22.65 22.80
N LYS A 367 1.94 -23.45 23.85
CA LYS A 367 1.58 -24.87 23.80
C LYS A 367 0.16 -25.08 23.32
N GLY A 368 -0.05 -26.21 22.64
CA GLY A 368 -1.35 -26.59 22.09
C GLY A 368 -1.28 -27.00 20.63
N ASP A 369 -2.41 -27.05 19.99
CA ASP A 369 -2.55 -27.54 18.63
C ASP A 369 -2.59 -26.39 17.62
N TYR A 370 -1.74 -26.48 16.61
CA TYR A 370 -1.71 -25.62 15.44
C TYR A 370 -2.35 -26.38 14.28
N GLU A 371 -3.52 -25.92 13.86
CA GLU A 371 -4.25 -26.52 12.74
C GLU A 371 -3.93 -25.80 11.44
N ILE A 372 -3.55 -26.56 10.41
CA ILE A 372 -3.21 -26.04 9.10
C ILE A 372 -4.37 -26.30 8.14
N ALA A 373 -4.74 -25.31 7.36
CA ALA A 373 -5.84 -25.39 6.40
C ALA A 373 -5.48 -24.74 5.05
N LEU A 374 -6.08 -25.25 3.98
CA LEU A 374 -6.18 -24.55 2.70
C LEU A 374 -7.44 -23.71 2.69
N GLY A 375 -7.34 -22.45 2.24
CA GLY A 375 -8.49 -21.54 2.10
C GLY A 375 -8.88 -21.28 0.65
N GLU A 376 -10.19 -21.09 0.44
CA GLU A 376 -10.72 -20.32 -0.67
C GLU A 376 -10.92 -18.84 -0.25
N SER A 377 -10.83 -18.61 1.05
CA SER A 377 -10.76 -17.34 1.76
C SER A 377 -10.42 -17.62 3.22
N CYS A 378 -10.19 -16.58 4.04
CA CYS A 378 -9.99 -16.72 5.48
C CYS A 378 -11.21 -17.27 6.24
N MET A 379 -12.38 -17.34 5.62
CA MET A 379 -13.63 -17.87 6.19
C MET A 379 -14.10 -19.19 5.57
N ASP A 380 -13.47 -19.63 4.49
CA ASP A 380 -13.75 -20.91 3.83
C ASP A 380 -12.48 -21.76 3.87
N LEU A 381 -12.29 -22.43 5.00
CA LEU A 381 -11.09 -23.19 5.32
C LEU A 381 -11.34 -24.69 5.27
N GLN A 382 -10.43 -25.39 4.61
CA GLN A 382 -10.42 -26.87 4.56
C GLN A 382 -9.19 -27.37 5.31
N PRO A 383 -9.38 -27.89 6.56
CA PRO A 383 -8.28 -28.45 7.34
C PRO A 383 -7.55 -29.56 6.60
N ILE A 384 -6.24 -29.54 6.63
CA ILE A 384 -5.41 -30.63 6.09
C ILE A 384 -5.14 -31.69 7.17
N LYS A 385 -4.57 -32.84 6.78
CA LYS A 385 -4.29 -33.91 7.75
C LYS A 385 -3.10 -33.64 8.67
N LEU A 386 -2.37 -32.55 8.48
CA LEU A 386 -1.27 -32.14 9.35
C LEU A 386 -1.80 -31.26 10.48
N ARG A 387 -1.51 -31.67 11.71
CA ARG A 387 -1.71 -30.91 12.95
C ARG A 387 -0.40 -30.90 13.71
N VAL A 388 0.07 -29.75 14.12
CA VAL A 388 1.29 -29.65 14.92
C VAL A 388 0.90 -29.41 16.37
N GLN A 389 1.35 -30.28 17.27
CA GLN A 389 1.12 -30.17 18.70
C GLN A 389 2.43 -29.76 19.39
N LEU A 390 2.37 -28.72 20.21
CA LEU A 390 3.44 -28.33 21.13
C LEU A 390 3.02 -28.66 22.56
N ASP A 391 3.84 -29.42 23.27
CA ASP A 391 3.56 -29.85 24.65
C ASP A 391 3.85 -28.71 25.65
N ASP A 392 4.81 -27.83 25.34
CA ASP A 392 5.23 -26.70 26.13
C ASP A 392 5.32 -25.42 25.26
N ASP A 393 5.29 -24.25 25.91
CA ASP A 393 5.55 -22.97 25.26
C ASP A 393 6.99 -22.93 24.70
N ALA A 394 7.16 -22.46 23.47
CA ALA A 394 8.46 -22.35 22.81
C ALA A 394 8.81 -20.88 22.53
N VAL A 395 9.87 -20.39 23.16
CA VAL A 395 10.41 -19.06 22.87
C VAL A 395 11.13 -19.12 21.51
N VAL A 396 10.64 -18.34 20.57
CA VAL A 396 11.19 -18.22 19.21
C VAL A 396 12.37 -17.25 19.20
N GLU A 397 12.18 -16.10 19.82
CA GLU A 397 13.18 -15.04 19.87
C GLU A 397 13.00 -14.20 21.12
N GLN A 398 14.09 -13.94 21.86
CA GLN A 398 14.13 -13.03 22.98
C GLN A 398 14.59 -11.66 22.52
N LEU A 399 13.81 -10.64 22.77
CA LEU A 399 14.07 -9.26 22.37
C LEU A 399 14.16 -8.34 23.60
N LYS A 400 14.03 -7.05 23.37
CA LYS A 400 13.79 -5.99 24.38
C LYS A 400 12.51 -5.27 24.01
N ASN A 401 11.82 -4.72 25.02
CA ASN A 401 10.69 -3.86 24.76
C ASN A 401 11.16 -2.54 24.13
N HIS A 402 10.45 -2.14 23.10
CA HIS A 402 10.64 -0.90 22.37
C HIS A 402 9.30 -0.25 22.03
N LEU A 403 9.30 1.07 21.87
CA LEU A 403 8.11 1.83 21.44
C LEU A 403 6.90 1.64 22.38
N VAL A 404 7.14 1.43 23.66
CA VAL A 404 6.08 1.22 24.64
C VAL A 404 5.21 2.48 24.75
N PRO A 405 3.86 2.38 24.82
CA PRO A 405 2.98 3.54 24.92
C PRO A 405 3.29 4.42 26.13
N SER A 406 3.38 5.73 25.89
CA SER A 406 3.60 6.74 26.95
C SER A 406 2.30 7.23 27.59
N GLN A 407 1.15 6.83 27.07
CA GLN A 407 -0.18 7.18 27.58
C GLN A 407 -1.12 5.98 27.56
N LEU A 408 -2.04 5.96 28.54
CA LEU A 408 -3.04 4.92 28.65
C LEU A 408 -4.03 5.01 27.49
N PHE A 409 -4.37 3.86 26.90
CA PHE A 409 -5.48 3.72 25.97
C PHE A 409 -6.13 2.35 26.14
N GLN A 410 -7.34 2.20 25.62
CA GLN A 410 -8.03 0.92 25.62
C GLN A 410 -7.66 0.13 24.38
N ARG A 411 -7.52 -1.18 24.53
CA ARG A 411 -7.29 -2.11 23.43
C ARG A 411 -8.22 -3.30 23.49
N LEU A 412 -8.57 -3.84 22.35
CA LEU A 412 -9.52 -4.92 22.15
C LEU A 412 -8.90 -6.27 22.55
N ASN A 413 -9.69 -7.12 23.20
CA ASN A 413 -9.38 -8.52 23.50
C ASN A 413 -10.11 -9.46 22.52
N ALA A 414 -9.66 -10.71 22.43
CA ALA A 414 -10.25 -11.73 21.55
C ALA A 414 -11.71 -12.09 21.88
N ASP A 415 -12.19 -11.79 23.06
CA ASP A 415 -13.58 -12.00 23.48
C ASP A 415 -14.52 -10.79 23.16
N GLY A 416 -13.95 -9.72 22.56
CA GLY A 416 -14.67 -8.49 22.23
C GLY A 416 -14.72 -7.46 23.38
N THR A 417 -14.10 -7.73 24.51
CA THR A 417 -13.96 -6.76 25.60
C THR A 417 -12.77 -5.85 25.38
N TYR A 418 -12.69 -4.76 26.18
CA TYR A 418 -11.56 -3.85 26.14
C TYR A 418 -10.80 -3.88 27.46
N GLU A 419 -9.47 -3.79 27.38
CA GLU A 419 -8.59 -3.63 28.55
C GLU A 419 -7.73 -2.39 28.41
N GLN A 420 -7.17 -1.91 29.56
CA GLN A 420 -6.19 -0.82 29.58
C GLN A 420 -4.83 -1.35 29.13
N CYS A 421 -4.25 -0.75 28.09
CA CYS A 421 -2.87 -1.00 27.72
C CYS A 421 -1.92 -0.42 28.76
N ALA A 422 -0.90 -1.19 29.15
CA ALA A 422 0.13 -0.75 30.07
C ALA A 422 0.96 0.41 29.48
N VAL A 423 1.46 1.29 30.34
CA VAL A 423 2.35 2.39 29.98
C VAL A 423 3.67 2.28 30.71
N HIS A 424 4.74 2.74 30.05
CA HIS A 424 6.01 2.99 30.68
C HIS A 424 6.35 4.49 30.65
N ALA A 425 6.93 5.02 31.70
CA ALA A 425 7.45 6.37 31.68
C ALA A 425 8.78 6.40 30.94
N TYR A 426 8.82 7.14 29.82
CA TYR A 426 10.11 7.46 29.20
C TYR A 426 10.91 8.40 30.08
N GLU A 427 12.16 8.09 30.36
CA GLU A 427 13.11 9.08 30.89
C GLU A 427 13.34 10.11 29.77
N LYS A 428 12.90 11.35 30.00
CA LYS A 428 13.19 12.46 29.10
C LYS A 428 14.68 12.69 29.06
N ASP A 429 15.29 12.59 27.89
CA ASP A 429 16.68 13.01 27.69
C ASP A 429 16.82 14.47 28.12
N SER A 430 17.60 14.72 29.18
CA SER A 430 17.81 16.05 29.77
C SER A 430 18.55 17.02 28.84
N CYS A 431 19.03 16.57 27.68
CA CYS A 431 19.78 17.34 26.68
C CYS A 431 18.91 17.92 25.56
N VAL A 432 17.59 17.77 25.60
CA VAL A 432 16.71 18.28 24.54
C VAL A 432 16.77 19.81 24.47
N LEU A 433 17.28 20.33 23.37
CA LEU A 433 17.18 21.75 23.04
C LEU A 433 15.71 22.05 22.74
N HIS A 434 15.09 23.00 23.45
CA HIS A 434 13.70 23.37 23.21
C HIS A 434 13.47 23.64 21.72
N ARG A 435 12.47 22.98 21.13
CA ARG A 435 12.00 23.25 19.77
C ARG A 435 11.67 24.74 19.66
N GLN A 436 12.28 25.40 18.69
CA GLN A 436 11.73 26.67 18.21
C GLN A 436 10.47 26.37 17.42
N SER A 437 9.39 27.11 17.67
CA SER A 437 8.13 26.91 16.95
C SER A 437 8.38 26.87 15.45
N SER A 438 7.79 25.89 14.77
CA SER A 438 7.96 25.56 13.36
C SER A 438 7.47 26.63 12.37
N SER A 439 7.13 27.82 12.81
CA SER A 439 6.56 28.90 11.98
C SER A 439 7.54 29.56 10.98
N LYS A 440 8.84 29.23 11.05
CA LYS A 440 9.82 29.65 10.06
C LYS A 440 10.72 28.49 9.68
N LEU A 441 10.48 27.94 8.50
CA LEU A 441 11.38 27.03 7.81
C LEU A 441 12.69 27.80 7.48
N GLU A 442 13.69 27.70 8.35
CA GLU A 442 15.02 28.28 8.17
C GLU A 442 16.00 27.24 7.60
N GLY A 443 15.48 26.21 6.92
CA GLY A 443 16.30 25.24 6.22
C GLY A 443 16.93 25.82 4.95
N ILE A 444 18.07 25.28 4.54
CA ILE A 444 18.61 25.55 3.20
C ILE A 444 17.72 24.78 2.24
N VAL A 445 16.82 25.50 1.57
CA VAL A 445 16.05 24.92 0.47
C VAL A 445 17.03 24.72 -0.68
N PRO A 446 17.20 23.48 -1.21
CA PRO A 446 18.03 23.28 -2.38
C PRO A 446 17.50 24.14 -3.55
N GLU A 447 18.39 24.83 -4.26
CA GLU A 447 18.00 25.53 -5.47
C GLU A 447 17.46 24.51 -6.47
N VAL A 448 16.25 24.80 -7.01
CA VAL A 448 15.72 24.08 -8.16
C VAL A 448 16.47 24.61 -9.38
N VAL A 449 17.46 23.91 -9.84
CA VAL A 449 18.19 24.28 -11.05
C VAL A 449 17.35 23.90 -12.25
N GLY A 450 16.64 24.88 -12.77
CA GLY A 450 16.10 24.88 -14.13
C GLY A 450 14.92 23.96 -14.38
N GLN A 451 13.75 24.54 -14.51
CA GLN A 451 12.71 24.03 -15.39
C GLN A 451 13.17 24.23 -16.84
N GLY A 452 14.03 23.39 -17.33
CA GLY A 452 14.55 23.45 -18.68
C GLY A 452 15.11 22.10 -19.07
N TYR A 453 15.08 21.84 -20.35
CA TYR A 453 15.64 20.68 -21.00
C TYR A 453 16.91 20.18 -20.28
N VAL A 454 16.78 19.07 -19.59
CA VAL A 454 17.94 18.40 -19.02
C VAL A 454 18.58 17.64 -20.15
N ASP A 455 19.83 17.99 -20.42
CA ASP A 455 20.65 17.22 -21.34
C ASP A 455 20.76 15.79 -20.81
N ARG A 456 20.10 14.85 -21.47
CA ARG A 456 20.13 13.43 -21.15
C ARG A 456 21.53 12.81 -21.35
N THR A 457 22.46 13.59 -21.94
CA THR A 457 23.87 13.23 -22.10
C THR A 457 24.71 13.71 -20.92
N MET A 458 24.15 14.11 -19.79
CA MET A 458 24.94 14.25 -18.58
C MET A 458 25.62 12.91 -18.31
N GLU A 459 26.71 12.70 -19.02
CA GLU A 459 27.74 11.76 -18.60
C GLU A 459 27.89 11.98 -17.10
N SER A 460 27.74 10.92 -16.38
CA SER A 460 28.01 10.87 -14.95
C SER A 460 29.32 11.62 -14.71
N THR A 461 29.23 12.88 -14.26
CA THR A 461 30.38 13.66 -13.81
C THR A 461 30.88 13.11 -12.47
N TRP A 462 30.95 11.79 -12.38
CA TRP A 462 31.42 10.97 -11.28
C TRP A 462 32.94 11.12 -11.03
N LEU A 463 33.61 11.98 -11.76
CA LEU A 463 35.03 11.89 -12.02
C LEU A 463 35.82 12.97 -11.31
N SER A 464 35.76 13.10 -10.02
CA SER A 464 36.93 13.45 -9.23
C SER A 464 37.29 12.22 -8.39
N GLU A 465 38.58 11.98 -8.20
CA GLU A 465 39.17 10.71 -7.82
C GLU A 465 38.76 10.13 -6.44
N GLY A 466 38.07 10.87 -5.54
CA GLY A 466 37.86 10.45 -4.18
C GLY A 466 36.87 9.28 -3.99
N PHE A 467 35.57 9.48 -4.20
CA PHE A 467 34.54 8.45 -3.93
C PHE A 467 34.66 7.27 -4.93
N GLN A 468 35.10 7.53 -6.16
CA GLN A 468 35.33 6.47 -7.14
C GLN A 468 36.47 5.52 -6.75
N GLU A 469 37.46 5.98 -6.02
CA GLU A 469 38.51 5.10 -5.48
C GLU A 469 37.97 4.14 -4.43
N VAL A 470 36.99 4.60 -3.62
CA VAL A 470 36.26 3.72 -2.70
C VAL A 470 35.44 2.69 -3.48
N ALA A 471 34.71 3.13 -4.50
CA ALA A 471 33.91 2.24 -5.36
C ALA A 471 34.78 1.17 -6.07
N ASN A 472 36.01 1.52 -6.44
CA ASN A 472 36.95 0.61 -7.06
C ASN A 472 37.77 -0.23 -6.05
N GLY A 473 37.48 -0.13 -4.75
CA GLY A 473 38.19 -0.87 -3.69
C GLY A 473 39.66 -0.44 -3.48
N LYS A 474 40.04 0.76 -3.95
CA LYS A 474 41.42 1.32 -3.79
C LYS A 474 41.57 2.10 -2.49
N GLN A 475 40.46 2.55 -1.89
CA GLN A 475 40.42 3.27 -0.62
C GLN A 475 39.34 2.68 0.27
N GLU A 476 39.65 2.51 1.56
CA GLU A 476 38.69 2.11 2.57
C GLU A 476 37.69 3.25 2.85
N LEU A 477 36.37 2.91 2.95
CA LEU A 477 35.33 3.90 3.14
C LEU A 477 35.52 4.74 4.42
N GLU A 478 35.95 4.14 5.51
CA GLU A 478 36.19 4.87 6.77
C GLU A 478 37.29 5.94 6.61
N SER A 479 38.39 5.57 5.98
CA SER A 479 39.49 6.51 5.70
C SER A 479 39.03 7.64 4.76
N PHE A 480 38.12 7.34 3.83
CA PHE A 480 37.55 8.33 2.95
C PHE A 480 36.65 9.30 3.73
N ILE A 481 35.73 8.79 4.59
CA ILE A 481 34.86 9.61 5.43
C ILE A 481 35.69 10.53 6.35
N ASP A 482 36.77 10.03 6.93
CA ASP A 482 37.66 10.82 7.78
C ASP A 482 38.40 11.95 7.01
N SER A 483 38.49 11.87 5.70
CA SER A 483 39.08 12.92 4.86
C SER A 483 38.11 14.04 4.50
N ILE A 484 36.79 13.85 4.77
CA ILE A 484 35.73 14.83 4.43
C ILE A 484 35.63 15.87 5.55
N ASP A 485 35.56 17.14 5.20
CA ASP A 485 35.40 18.22 6.21
C ASP A 485 33.99 18.19 6.83
N ASP A 486 33.89 18.72 8.07
CA ASP A 486 32.68 18.71 8.88
C ASP A 486 31.48 19.36 8.16
N ASP A 487 31.72 20.43 7.39
CA ASP A 487 30.67 21.15 6.68
C ASP A 487 30.08 20.32 5.54
N ALA A 488 30.92 19.57 4.84
CA ALA A 488 30.49 18.66 3.80
C ALA A 488 29.75 17.45 4.37
N LEU A 489 30.23 16.87 5.50
CA LEU A 489 29.55 15.78 6.21
C LEU A 489 28.13 16.22 6.63
N ILE A 490 28.01 17.37 7.30
CA ILE A 490 26.73 17.92 7.74
C ILE A 490 25.83 18.23 6.53
N GLY A 491 26.42 18.72 5.43
CA GLY A 491 25.69 19.04 4.20
C GLY A 491 25.03 17.82 3.55
N MET A 492 25.70 16.67 3.58
CA MET A 492 25.17 15.42 3.01
C MET A 492 23.98 14.83 3.80
N CYS A 493 23.81 15.21 5.06
CA CYS A 493 22.65 14.78 5.86
C CYS A 493 21.35 15.52 5.50
N GLY A 494 21.33 16.32 4.45
CA GLY A 494 20.15 17.03 3.94
C GLY A 494 19.95 16.85 2.45
N GLY A 495 18.71 16.98 1.99
CA GLY A 495 18.37 16.88 0.57
C GLY A 495 19.18 17.85 -0.30
N GLN A 496 19.50 17.45 -1.51
CA GLN A 496 20.35 18.13 -2.46
C GLN A 496 19.52 18.69 -3.64
N PRO A 497 20.05 19.68 -4.39
CA PRO A 497 19.32 20.32 -5.50
C PRO A 497 18.79 19.29 -6.51
N ASN A 498 17.59 19.57 -7.05
CA ASN A 498 17.08 18.84 -8.20
C ASN A 498 17.88 19.25 -9.46
N THR A 499 18.60 18.29 -10.02
CA THR A 499 19.39 18.48 -11.25
C THR A 499 18.80 17.73 -12.46
N GLY A 500 17.54 17.25 -12.34
CA GLY A 500 16.90 16.43 -13.37
C GLY A 500 15.42 16.74 -13.56
N LEU A 501 14.70 15.76 -14.09
CA LEU A 501 13.26 15.79 -14.37
C LEU A 501 12.40 15.42 -13.16
N ALA A 502 13.04 15.09 -12.02
CA ALA A 502 12.34 14.66 -10.83
C ALA A 502 11.42 15.73 -10.27
N ASN A 503 10.35 15.30 -9.64
CA ASN A 503 9.51 16.16 -8.79
C ASN A 503 10.04 16.28 -7.35
N THR A 504 11.24 15.75 -7.09
CA THR A 504 11.86 15.60 -5.76
C THR A 504 13.29 16.17 -5.75
N TYR A 505 14.09 15.78 -4.76
CA TYR A 505 15.45 16.25 -4.53
C TYR A 505 16.45 15.10 -4.63
N GLY A 506 17.74 15.45 -4.74
CA GLY A 506 18.86 14.50 -4.75
C GLY A 506 19.45 14.27 -3.36
N PHE A 507 20.51 13.45 -3.32
CA PHE A 507 21.33 13.19 -2.14
C PHE A 507 22.79 13.00 -2.52
N GLY A 508 23.69 13.10 -1.54
CA GLY A 508 25.15 13.09 -1.78
C GLY A 508 25.69 14.49 -2.14
N ASN A 509 26.02 14.74 -3.39
CA ASN A 509 26.39 16.02 -3.99
C ASN A 509 27.60 16.73 -3.32
N GLN A 510 28.74 16.05 -3.21
CA GLN A 510 29.98 16.68 -2.72
C GLN A 510 31.08 16.60 -3.80
N LYS A 511 31.02 17.51 -4.77
CA LYS A 511 31.93 17.52 -5.95
C LYS A 511 33.43 17.51 -5.57
N LYS A 512 33.79 18.22 -4.47
CA LYS A 512 35.16 18.25 -3.95
C LYS A 512 35.70 16.85 -3.63
N TYR A 513 34.82 15.95 -3.23
CA TYR A 513 35.16 14.58 -2.82
C TYR A 513 34.74 13.52 -3.83
N GLY A 514 34.27 13.92 -5.02
CA GLY A 514 33.81 13.00 -6.05
C GLY A 514 32.49 12.30 -5.74
N ILE A 515 31.72 12.82 -4.81
CA ILE A 515 30.41 12.27 -4.46
C ILE A 515 29.35 12.90 -5.37
N PRO A 516 28.63 12.11 -6.17
CA PRO A 516 27.64 12.62 -7.11
C PRO A 516 26.37 13.12 -6.41
N ASN A 517 25.53 13.86 -7.17
CA ASN A 517 24.15 14.15 -6.79
C ASN A 517 23.24 13.07 -7.37
N MET A 518 22.85 12.12 -6.55
CA MET A 518 21.93 11.05 -6.94
C MET A 518 20.49 11.52 -6.80
N MET A 519 19.71 11.45 -7.88
CA MET A 519 18.32 11.91 -7.88
C MET A 519 17.35 10.83 -7.41
N THR A 520 16.37 11.24 -6.61
CA THR A 520 15.21 10.41 -6.26
C THR A 520 14.05 10.71 -7.20
N CYS A 521 13.12 9.78 -7.38
CA CYS A 521 11.84 10.01 -8.02
C CYS A 521 10.70 9.40 -7.21
N ASP A 522 9.58 10.12 -7.15
CA ASP A 522 8.38 9.67 -6.48
C ASP A 522 7.49 8.82 -7.40
N GLY A 523 6.37 8.33 -6.89
CA GLY A 523 5.34 7.65 -7.64
C GLY A 523 5.24 6.14 -7.39
N PRO A 524 4.56 5.69 -6.32
CA PRO A 524 4.36 4.26 -6.05
C PRO A 524 3.50 3.54 -7.10
N ALA A 525 2.80 4.27 -7.97
CA ALA A 525 2.06 3.73 -9.11
C ALA A 525 2.73 3.97 -10.48
N GLY A 526 4.01 4.38 -10.49
CA GLY A 526 4.80 4.69 -11.69
C GLY A 526 5.76 5.85 -11.44
N VAL A 527 6.72 6.05 -12.32
CA VAL A 527 7.71 7.13 -12.18
C VAL A 527 7.04 8.48 -12.34
N ARG A 528 7.06 9.31 -11.29
CA ARG A 528 6.42 10.61 -11.31
C ARG A 528 7.35 11.70 -11.85
N ILE A 529 7.00 12.22 -13.03
CA ILE A 529 7.65 13.38 -13.64
C ILE A 529 6.60 14.46 -13.81
N LEU A 530 6.95 15.74 -13.53
CA LEU A 530 6.00 16.84 -13.65
C LEU A 530 5.58 17.04 -15.12
N PRO A 531 4.31 17.37 -15.40
CA PRO A 531 3.80 17.52 -16.78
C PRO A 531 4.59 18.53 -17.61
N ASP A 532 5.08 19.62 -17.00
CA ASP A 532 5.84 20.67 -17.67
C ASP A 532 7.20 20.20 -18.23
N CYS A 533 7.68 19.03 -17.79
CA CYS A 533 8.89 18.42 -18.32
C CYS A 533 8.69 17.74 -19.68
N GLY A 534 7.46 17.54 -20.13
CA GLY A 534 7.14 16.94 -21.42
C GLY A 534 7.52 15.45 -21.54
N VAL A 535 7.69 14.75 -20.41
CA VAL A 535 8.00 13.32 -20.35
C VAL A 535 6.80 12.57 -19.75
N THR A 536 6.38 11.51 -20.43
CA THR A 536 5.33 10.60 -19.96
C THR A 536 5.93 9.27 -19.54
N THR A 537 5.33 8.65 -18.55
CA THR A 537 5.74 7.37 -18.00
C THR A 537 4.54 6.42 -17.89
N THR A 538 4.81 5.16 -17.57
CA THR A 538 3.76 4.17 -17.39
C THR A 538 3.02 4.39 -16.08
N TRP A 539 1.70 4.57 -16.15
CA TRP A 539 0.84 4.51 -14.97
C TRP A 539 0.44 3.06 -14.73
N PHE A 540 1.13 2.41 -13.79
CA PHE A 540 0.83 1.04 -13.38
C PHE A 540 -0.48 0.99 -12.57
N PRO A 541 -1.10 -0.19 -12.44
CA PRO A 541 -2.17 -0.40 -11.47
C PRO A 541 -1.73 -0.01 -10.05
N CYS A 542 -2.68 0.50 -9.25
CA CYS A 542 -2.41 0.85 -7.86
C CYS A 542 -1.93 -0.36 -7.04
N ALA A 543 -1.23 -0.10 -5.92
CA ALA A 543 -0.61 -1.17 -5.13
C ALA A 543 -1.63 -2.19 -4.60
N THR A 544 -2.83 -1.75 -4.18
CA THR A 544 -3.93 -2.65 -3.77
C THR A 544 -4.33 -3.62 -4.88
N LEU A 545 -4.40 -3.14 -6.15
CA LEU A 545 -4.72 -4.01 -7.28
C LEU A 545 -3.57 -4.95 -7.63
N LEU A 546 -2.33 -4.47 -7.59
CA LEU A 546 -1.14 -5.31 -7.73
C LEU A 546 -1.11 -6.40 -6.66
N ALA A 547 -1.41 -6.06 -5.40
CA ALA A 547 -1.49 -7.02 -4.31
C ALA A 547 -2.61 -8.04 -4.52
N SER A 548 -3.75 -7.64 -5.10
CA SER A 548 -4.87 -8.53 -5.41
C SER A 548 -4.51 -9.62 -6.42
N THR A 549 -3.37 -9.52 -7.08
CA THR A 549 -2.85 -10.59 -7.94
C THR A 549 -2.33 -11.78 -7.16
N TRP A 550 -1.87 -11.59 -5.91
CA TRP A 550 -1.21 -12.61 -5.08
C TRP A 550 -0.04 -13.30 -5.80
N ASN A 551 0.69 -12.54 -6.62
CA ASN A 551 1.70 -13.08 -7.53
C ASN A 551 3.05 -12.38 -7.36
N GLU A 552 3.97 -13.01 -6.62
CA GLU A 552 5.31 -12.50 -6.35
C GLU A 552 6.12 -12.29 -7.65
N GLU A 553 6.03 -13.20 -8.62
CA GLU A 553 6.76 -13.11 -9.88
C GLU A 553 6.32 -11.89 -10.72
N LEU A 554 4.99 -11.64 -10.76
CA LEU A 554 4.46 -10.47 -11.45
C LEU A 554 4.92 -9.16 -10.80
N LEU A 555 4.94 -9.10 -9.46
CA LEU A 555 5.41 -7.92 -8.74
C LEU A 555 6.91 -7.66 -8.99
N GLN A 556 7.72 -8.72 -9.06
CA GLN A 556 9.13 -8.61 -9.42
C GLN A 556 9.30 -8.06 -10.85
N GLU A 557 8.48 -8.51 -11.80
CA GLU A 557 8.51 -8.01 -13.17
C GLU A 557 8.07 -6.54 -13.26
N VAL A 558 7.00 -6.15 -12.55
CA VAL A 558 6.58 -4.74 -12.45
C VAL A 558 7.71 -3.87 -11.90
N GLY A 559 8.40 -4.33 -10.85
CA GLY A 559 9.57 -3.64 -10.30
C GLY A 559 10.70 -3.48 -11.32
N ARG A 560 10.99 -4.54 -12.09
CA ARG A 560 12.02 -4.52 -13.15
C ARG A 560 11.70 -3.51 -14.25
N VAL A 561 10.44 -3.48 -14.71
CA VAL A 561 9.99 -2.55 -15.76
C VAL A 561 10.00 -1.10 -15.26
N ALA A 562 9.48 -0.85 -14.06
CA ALA A 562 9.51 0.48 -13.45
C ALA A 562 10.94 1.01 -13.30
N ALA A 563 11.87 0.16 -12.86
CA ALA A 563 13.30 0.52 -12.73
C ALA A 563 13.94 0.91 -14.06
N SER A 564 13.49 0.34 -15.19
CA SER A 564 13.97 0.77 -16.52
C SER A 564 13.60 2.23 -16.80
N GLU A 565 12.36 2.63 -16.49
CA GLU A 565 11.93 4.03 -16.63
C GLU A 565 12.65 4.97 -15.66
N VAL A 566 12.93 4.52 -14.42
CA VAL A 566 13.74 5.25 -13.44
C VAL A 566 15.12 5.54 -14.00
N LYS A 567 15.79 4.51 -14.54
CA LYS A 567 17.14 4.61 -15.10
C LYS A 567 17.19 5.46 -16.39
N GLU A 568 16.19 5.32 -17.28
CA GLU A 568 16.07 6.12 -18.51
C GLU A 568 15.97 7.62 -18.23
N ASN A 569 15.46 8.00 -17.05
CA ASN A 569 15.30 9.38 -16.64
C ASN A 569 16.39 9.86 -15.67
N ASN A 570 17.50 9.15 -15.56
CA ASN A 570 18.65 9.47 -14.70
C ASN A 570 18.29 9.59 -13.21
N PHE A 571 17.40 8.74 -12.72
CA PHE A 571 17.12 8.63 -11.29
C PHE A 571 17.84 7.41 -10.71
N ALA A 572 18.33 7.55 -9.49
CA ALA A 572 19.05 6.50 -8.79
C ALA A 572 18.17 5.74 -7.78
N LEU A 573 17.14 6.41 -7.25
CA LEU A 573 16.27 5.88 -6.19
C LEU A 573 14.81 6.14 -6.48
N TRP A 574 14.01 5.07 -6.55
CA TRP A 574 12.56 5.14 -6.63
C TRP A 574 11.94 5.10 -5.22
N LEU A 575 11.10 6.12 -4.89
CA LEU A 575 10.46 6.24 -3.58
C LEU A 575 9.21 5.34 -3.49
N ALA A 576 9.43 4.06 -3.70
CA ALA A 576 8.45 2.98 -3.70
C ALA A 576 9.11 1.66 -3.24
N PRO A 577 8.30 0.68 -2.75
CA PRO A 577 6.85 0.69 -2.54
C PRO A 577 6.40 1.35 -1.24
N ALA A 578 5.10 1.72 -1.16
CA ALA A 578 4.44 2.12 0.08
C ALA A 578 3.66 0.93 0.66
N VAL A 579 3.83 0.61 1.95
CA VAL A 579 3.43 -0.69 2.51
C VAL A 579 2.71 -0.62 3.87
N ASN A 580 2.15 0.53 4.24
CA ASN A 580 1.38 0.61 5.47
C ASN A 580 0.14 -0.30 5.40
N ILE A 581 -0.32 -0.78 6.55
CA ILE A 581 -1.45 -1.71 6.63
C ILE A 581 -2.77 -0.98 6.36
N HIS A 582 -3.71 -1.59 5.66
CA HIS A 582 -5.08 -1.13 5.51
C HIS A 582 -5.84 -1.30 6.83
N ARG A 583 -5.57 -0.39 7.80
CA ARG A 583 -6.21 -0.45 9.13
C ARG A 583 -7.67 -0.01 9.07
N SER A 584 -7.98 1.01 8.28
CA SER A 584 -9.30 1.61 8.18
C SER A 584 -9.66 1.89 6.72
N PRO A 585 -10.93 1.66 6.32
CA PRO A 585 -11.41 2.09 5.00
C PRO A 585 -11.27 3.59 4.75
N LEU A 586 -11.15 4.40 5.80
CA LEU A 586 -11.12 5.86 5.71
C LEU A 586 -9.75 6.44 5.35
N CYS A 587 -8.65 5.69 5.46
CA CYS A 587 -7.32 6.21 5.11
C CYS A 587 -7.24 6.54 3.61
N GLY A 588 -6.94 7.80 3.30
CA GLY A 588 -6.90 8.32 1.93
C GLY A 588 -5.83 7.67 1.05
N ARG A 589 -4.78 7.10 1.63
CA ARG A 589 -3.65 6.48 0.92
C ARG A 589 -3.74 4.95 0.80
N ASN A 590 -4.86 4.31 1.16
CA ASN A 590 -4.99 2.86 1.02
C ASN A 590 -4.72 2.38 -0.42
N PHE A 591 -5.06 3.15 -1.45
CA PHE A 591 -4.83 2.80 -2.86
C PHE A 591 -3.36 2.46 -3.17
N GLU A 592 -2.41 3.11 -2.51
CA GLU A 592 -0.97 2.88 -2.72
C GLU A 592 -0.34 1.90 -1.73
N TYR A 593 -1.13 1.39 -0.77
CA TYR A 593 -0.74 0.33 0.15
C TYR A 593 -1.26 -1.02 -0.35
N TYR A 594 -0.78 -2.11 0.23
CA TYR A 594 -0.98 -3.44 -0.35
C TYR A 594 -2.19 -4.17 0.23
N SER A 595 -2.34 -4.22 1.56
CA SER A 595 -3.28 -5.13 2.21
C SER A 595 -3.49 -4.81 3.70
N GLU A 596 -4.55 -5.40 4.28
CA GLU A 596 -4.74 -5.51 5.72
C GLU A 596 -3.83 -6.59 6.35
N ASP A 597 -3.22 -7.48 5.54
CA ASP A 597 -2.36 -8.56 6.01
C ASP A 597 -0.87 -8.24 5.81
N PRO A 598 -0.04 -8.26 6.89
CA PRO A 598 1.36 -7.91 6.81
C PRO A 598 2.22 -8.96 6.08
N LEU A 599 1.84 -10.25 6.05
CA LEU A 599 2.59 -11.25 5.28
C LEU A 599 2.42 -11.02 3.78
N LEU A 600 1.17 -10.84 3.34
CA LEU A 600 0.88 -10.58 1.93
C LEU A 600 1.56 -9.29 1.46
N ALA A 601 1.40 -8.20 2.23
CA ALA A 601 2.03 -6.92 1.93
C ALA A 601 3.56 -7.02 1.87
N GLY A 602 4.17 -7.65 2.88
CA GLY A 602 5.62 -7.79 2.97
C GLY A 602 6.23 -8.62 1.84
N LYS A 603 5.63 -9.77 1.52
CA LYS A 603 6.13 -10.67 0.47
C LYS A 603 6.05 -10.06 -0.92
N LEU A 604 4.91 -9.48 -1.26
CA LEU A 604 4.70 -8.85 -2.57
C LEU A 604 5.59 -7.62 -2.76
N ALA A 605 5.70 -6.78 -1.72
CA ALA A 605 6.59 -5.62 -1.76
C ALA A 605 8.07 -6.01 -1.83
N ALA A 606 8.51 -7.04 -1.11
CA ALA A 606 9.88 -7.56 -1.21
C ALA A 606 10.19 -8.04 -2.63
N SER A 607 9.22 -8.68 -3.29
CA SER A 607 9.37 -9.12 -4.69
C SER A 607 9.49 -7.95 -5.66
N LEU A 608 8.68 -6.91 -5.51
CA LEU A 608 8.81 -5.68 -6.29
C LEU A 608 10.19 -5.03 -6.09
N ILE A 609 10.67 -4.93 -4.84
CA ILE A 609 12.00 -4.36 -4.53
C ILE A 609 13.12 -5.17 -5.20
N ARG A 610 13.06 -6.51 -5.14
CA ARG A 610 14.04 -7.36 -5.86
C ARG A 610 14.05 -7.06 -7.36
N GLY A 611 12.87 -6.85 -7.95
CA GLY A 611 12.75 -6.44 -9.35
C GLY A 611 13.39 -5.09 -9.63
N VAL A 612 13.11 -4.08 -8.81
CA VAL A 612 13.70 -2.73 -8.93
C VAL A 612 15.23 -2.80 -8.83
N GLN A 613 15.73 -3.43 -7.78
CA GLN A 613 17.18 -3.45 -7.49
C GLN A 613 17.99 -4.33 -8.46
N SER A 614 17.33 -5.26 -9.17
CA SER A 614 17.99 -6.06 -10.22
C SER A 614 18.48 -5.24 -11.42
N ASN A 615 18.03 -4.00 -11.55
CA ASN A 615 18.44 -3.07 -12.62
C ASN A 615 19.44 -2.00 -12.15
N GLY A 616 20.04 -2.14 -10.95
CA GLY A 616 20.97 -1.16 -10.40
C GLY A 616 20.31 0.12 -9.87
N VAL A 617 18.98 0.14 -9.76
CA VAL A 617 18.19 1.24 -9.20
C VAL A 617 17.83 0.92 -7.75
N GLY A 618 17.87 1.91 -6.87
CA GLY A 618 17.45 1.74 -5.48
C GLY A 618 15.94 1.78 -5.29
N ALA A 619 15.42 0.97 -4.38
CA ALA A 619 14.06 1.07 -3.86
C ALA A 619 14.06 1.71 -2.48
N CYS A 620 13.04 2.53 -2.19
CA CYS A 620 12.81 3.16 -0.89
C CYS A 620 11.45 2.74 -0.35
N VAL A 621 11.43 1.80 0.59
CA VAL A 621 10.17 1.36 1.21
C VAL A 621 9.64 2.42 2.18
N LYS A 622 8.32 2.67 2.15
CA LYS A 622 7.65 3.73 2.93
C LYS A 622 6.26 3.32 3.41
N HIS A 623 5.69 3.96 4.42
CA HIS A 623 6.26 4.96 5.35
C HIS A 623 6.48 4.31 6.71
N PHE A 624 7.69 4.30 7.19
CA PHE A 624 8.10 3.57 8.39
C PHE A 624 7.96 4.45 9.66
N ALA A 625 6.88 4.31 10.49
CA ALA A 625 5.79 3.36 10.40
C ALA A 625 4.47 4.02 10.84
N CYS A 626 3.37 3.26 10.80
CA CYS A 626 2.06 3.69 11.32
C CYS A 626 1.45 4.93 10.62
N ASN A 627 1.74 5.18 9.35
CA ASN A 627 1.07 6.22 8.56
C ASN A 627 -0.29 5.71 8.04
N ASN A 628 -1.25 5.52 8.96
CA ASN A 628 -2.58 4.97 8.67
C ASN A 628 -3.69 6.03 8.72
N LYS A 629 -3.31 7.32 8.75
CA LYS A 629 -4.20 8.48 8.78
C LYS A 629 -3.51 9.69 8.13
N GLU A 630 -4.18 10.34 7.19
CA GLU A 630 -3.64 11.51 6.47
C GLU A 630 -4.00 12.83 7.14
N THR A 631 -5.11 12.89 7.87
CA THR A 631 -5.54 14.09 8.59
C THR A 631 -4.50 14.49 9.61
N ASN A 632 -3.94 15.71 9.42
CA ASN A 632 -2.90 16.28 10.28
C ASN A 632 -1.68 15.34 10.49
N ARG A 633 -1.32 14.57 9.47
CA ARG A 633 -0.32 13.48 9.50
C ARG A 633 1.05 13.92 10.04
N LYS A 634 1.43 15.20 9.89
CA LYS A 634 2.71 15.75 10.39
C LYS A 634 2.74 15.99 11.91
N GLU A 635 1.60 15.99 12.58
CA GLU A 635 1.49 16.22 14.03
C GLU A 635 0.76 15.09 14.75
N SER A 636 0.05 14.23 14.01
CA SER A 636 -0.74 13.15 14.57
C SER A 636 0.14 12.12 15.29
N ASP A 637 -0.35 11.63 16.43
CA ASP A 637 0.30 10.60 17.23
C ASP A 637 -0.47 9.28 17.09
N SER A 638 0.20 8.24 16.60
CA SER A 638 -0.31 6.87 16.56
C SER A 638 -0.02 6.20 17.89
N ILE A 639 -1.06 6.04 18.73
CA ILE A 639 -0.97 5.42 20.04
C ILE A 639 -1.28 3.94 19.88
N VAL A 640 -0.28 3.09 20.06
CA VAL A 640 -0.34 1.68 19.69
C VAL A 640 0.47 0.81 20.65
N SER A 641 -0.01 -0.40 20.95
CA SER A 641 0.70 -1.37 21.77
C SER A 641 1.96 -1.88 21.08
N GLU A 642 2.95 -2.35 21.81
CA GLU A 642 4.14 -2.98 21.22
C GLU A 642 3.78 -4.28 20.51
N GLN A 643 2.82 -5.05 21.03
CA GLN A 643 2.32 -6.25 20.38
C GLN A 643 1.77 -5.93 18.98
N ALA A 644 0.87 -4.96 18.87
CA ALA A 644 0.30 -4.57 17.57
C ALA A 644 1.36 -3.98 16.63
N LEU A 645 2.33 -3.20 17.16
CA LEU A 645 3.45 -2.74 16.36
C LEU A 645 4.21 -3.92 15.73
N ARG A 646 4.62 -4.89 16.54
CA ARG A 646 5.45 -6.02 16.07
C ARG A 646 4.70 -7.01 15.20
N GLU A 647 3.45 -7.33 15.53
CA GLU A 647 2.68 -8.35 14.81
C GLU A 647 2.02 -7.81 13.53
N ILE A 648 1.70 -6.49 13.48
CA ILE A 648 0.90 -5.90 12.39
C ILE A 648 1.65 -4.77 11.69
N TYR A 649 1.99 -3.66 12.40
CA TYR A 649 2.39 -2.41 11.73
C TYR A 649 3.86 -2.33 11.35
N LEU A 650 4.71 -3.16 11.93
CA LEU A 650 6.13 -3.29 11.60
C LEU A 650 6.43 -4.59 10.83
N ARG A 651 5.54 -5.59 10.90
CA ARG A 651 5.80 -6.94 10.39
C ARG A 651 6.07 -6.99 8.89
N GLN A 652 5.35 -6.24 8.05
CA GLN A 652 5.61 -6.18 6.62
C GLN A 652 6.97 -5.55 6.32
N PHE A 653 7.39 -4.54 7.08
CA PHE A 653 8.72 -3.94 6.93
C PHE A 653 9.81 -4.94 7.32
N GLU A 654 9.65 -5.66 8.42
CA GLU A 654 10.58 -6.71 8.83
C GLU A 654 10.78 -7.76 7.73
N ILE A 655 9.69 -8.24 7.13
CA ILE A 655 9.73 -9.19 6.02
C ILE A 655 10.51 -8.60 4.85
N ILE A 656 10.22 -7.35 4.46
CA ILE A 656 10.89 -6.65 3.37
C ILE A 656 12.39 -6.50 3.63
N ILE A 657 12.78 -6.05 4.82
CA ILE A 657 14.19 -5.89 5.17
C ILE A 657 14.93 -7.23 5.09
N LYS A 658 14.36 -8.26 5.73
CA LYS A 658 15.00 -9.58 5.77
C LYS A 658 15.08 -10.27 4.39
N GLU A 659 14.15 -9.99 3.47
CA GLU A 659 14.07 -10.69 2.18
C GLU A 659 14.61 -9.91 0.98
N SER A 660 14.73 -8.58 1.06
CA SER A 660 15.13 -7.77 -0.10
C SER A 660 16.15 -6.69 0.18
N GLN A 661 16.44 -6.35 1.43
CA GLN A 661 17.41 -5.29 1.79
C GLN A 661 17.28 -4.06 0.88
N PRO A 662 16.19 -3.29 0.97
CA PRO A 662 16.03 -2.08 0.14
C PRO A 662 17.18 -1.11 0.36
N VAL A 663 17.49 -0.30 -0.67
CA VAL A 663 18.55 0.72 -0.58
C VAL A 663 18.21 1.78 0.45
N ALA A 664 16.91 2.11 0.57
CA ALA A 664 16.45 3.10 1.55
C ALA A 664 15.15 2.69 2.24
N VAL A 665 14.94 3.24 3.43
CA VAL A 665 13.68 3.24 4.18
C VAL A 665 13.28 4.69 4.43
N MET A 666 12.01 5.06 4.18
CA MET A 666 11.50 6.40 4.48
C MET A 666 10.72 6.37 5.79
N SER A 667 11.18 7.16 6.78
CA SER A 667 10.45 7.37 8.03
C SER A 667 9.14 8.13 7.78
N SER A 668 8.09 7.81 8.55
CA SER A 668 6.78 8.45 8.40
C SER A 668 6.73 9.83 9.08
N TYR A 669 5.72 10.64 8.68
CA TYR A 669 5.49 11.95 9.28
C TYR A 669 5.07 11.93 10.74
N ASN A 670 4.23 10.95 11.09
CA ASN A 670 3.51 10.90 12.36
C ASN A 670 4.44 10.59 13.55
N LYS A 671 3.91 10.85 14.74
CA LYS A 671 4.48 10.32 15.96
C LYS A 671 4.00 8.89 16.19
N ILE A 672 4.82 8.13 16.89
CA ILE A 672 4.46 6.83 17.45
C ILE A 672 4.68 6.92 18.94
N ASN A 673 3.60 6.79 19.70
CA ASN A 673 3.62 6.84 21.16
C ASN A 673 4.32 8.09 21.72
N GLY A 674 4.08 9.25 21.07
CA GLY A 674 4.55 10.57 21.50
C GLY A 674 5.85 11.05 20.86
N ILE A 675 6.60 10.20 20.14
CA ILE A 675 7.88 10.54 19.49
C ILE A 675 7.70 10.49 17.98
N TYR A 676 8.19 11.50 17.25
CA TYR A 676 8.19 11.44 15.78
C TYR A 676 8.96 10.22 15.27
N ALA A 677 8.42 9.52 14.29
CA ALA A 677 9.07 8.34 13.72
C ALA A 677 10.53 8.63 13.32
N ALA A 678 10.77 9.79 12.71
CA ALA A 678 12.10 10.26 12.31
C ALA A 678 13.05 10.58 13.48
N GLU A 679 12.55 10.84 14.70
CA GLU A 679 13.36 11.10 15.90
C GLU A 679 13.44 9.87 16.83
N ASN A 680 12.89 8.74 16.41
CA ASN A 680 12.73 7.58 17.29
C ASN A 680 13.88 6.60 17.14
N LYS A 681 14.84 6.68 18.08
CA LYS A 681 16.01 5.80 18.09
C LYS A 681 15.63 4.31 18.24
N GLU A 682 14.63 4.00 19.07
CA GLU A 682 14.19 2.61 19.23
C GLU A 682 13.68 2.04 17.90
N LEU A 683 12.94 2.86 17.12
CA LEU A 683 12.46 2.46 15.80
C LEU A 683 13.58 2.33 14.77
N LEU A 684 14.40 3.39 14.60
CA LEU A 684 15.35 3.50 13.47
C LEU A 684 16.68 2.77 13.74
N THR A 685 17.14 2.76 14.98
CA THR A 685 18.42 2.14 15.34
C THR A 685 18.22 0.77 15.98
N ASP A 686 17.43 0.69 17.04
CA ASP A 686 17.41 -0.53 17.85
C ASP A 686 16.63 -1.64 17.13
N ILE A 687 15.44 -1.35 16.56
CA ILE A 687 14.64 -2.32 15.80
C ILE A 687 15.20 -2.46 14.37
N LEU A 688 15.15 -1.40 13.55
CA LEU A 688 15.45 -1.49 12.13
C LEU A 688 16.87 -2.01 11.85
N ARG A 689 17.89 -1.43 12.51
CA ARG A 689 19.29 -1.82 12.32
C ARG A 689 19.74 -2.91 13.31
N GLY A 690 19.33 -2.79 14.56
CA GLY A 690 19.73 -3.70 15.65
C GLY A 690 19.12 -5.09 15.52
N GLU A 691 17.80 -5.19 15.42
CA GLU A 691 17.10 -6.48 15.32
C GLU A 691 17.09 -7.01 13.88
N TRP A 692 16.69 -6.18 12.87
CA TRP A 692 16.47 -6.65 11.50
C TRP A 692 17.69 -6.58 10.59
N LYS A 693 18.80 -5.94 11.04
CA LYS A 693 20.06 -5.84 10.30
C LYS A 693 19.91 -5.09 8.97
N PHE A 694 19.18 -3.98 8.97
CA PHE A 694 19.08 -3.12 7.79
C PHE A 694 20.41 -2.48 7.45
N GLU A 695 20.82 -2.59 6.17
CA GLU A 695 22.13 -2.15 5.66
C GLU A 695 22.05 -0.88 4.79
N GLY A 696 20.83 -0.42 4.44
CA GLY A 696 20.63 0.78 3.64
C GLY A 696 20.64 2.07 4.48
N PHE A 697 20.20 3.18 3.89
CA PHE A 697 20.03 4.44 4.62
C PHE A 697 18.56 4.75 4.92
N VAL A 698 18.35 5.56 5.96
CA VAL A 698 17.01 6.05 6.35
C VAL A 698 16.88 7.50 5.88
N THR A 699 15.78 7.78 5.16
CA THR A 699 15.42 9.13 4.71
C THR A 699 14.11 9.57 5.34
N SER A 700 13.99 10.86 5.68
CA SER A 700 12.72 11.38 6.17
C SER A 700 11.71 11.55 5.03
N ASP A 701 10.42 11.53 5.37
CA ASP A 701 9.40 12.06 4.48
C ASP A 701 9.53 13.59 4.37
N TRP A 702 9.03 14.18 3.25
CA TRP A 702 9.34 15.56 2.84
C TRP A 702 8.77 16.62 3.78
N TRP A 703 9.65 17.51 4.23
CA TRP A 703 9.24 18.65 5.06
C TRP A 703 8.53 18.21 6.35
N ASN A 704 8.98 17.12 6.97
CA ASN A 704 8.50 16.71 8.29
C ASN A 704 8.81 17.77 9.35
N HIS A 705 8.14 17.69 10.51
CA HIS A 705 8.31 18.65 11.61
C HIS A 705 9.31 18.22 12.69
N ALA A 706 10.00 17.11 12.49
CA ALA A 706 11.03 16.61 13.39
C ALA A 706 12.28 17.53 13.39
N GLU A 707 13.03 17.55 14.49
CA GLU A 707 14.21 18.38 14.65
C GLU A 707 15.46 17.67 14.09
N HIS A 708 16.12 18.27 13.09
CA HIS A 708 17.16 17.62 12.28
C HIS A 708 18.29 16.94 13.09
N TYR A 709 18.79 17.57 14.18
CA TYR A 709 19.84 16.93 14.97
C TYR A 709 19.32 15.74 15.81
N LEU A 710 18.04 15.74 16.20
CA LEU A 710 17.41 14.59 16.86
C LEU A 710 17.19 13.44 15.87
N GLU A 711 16.82 13.75 14.64
CA GLU A 711 16.72 12.79 13.55
C GLU A 711 18.07 12.09 13.35
N LEU A 712 19.15 12.85 13.16
CA LEU A 712 20.49 12.30 12.98
C LEU A 712 20.94 11.43 14.15
N LYS A 713 20.63 11.86 15.40
CA LYS A 713 20.94 11.11 16.62
C LYS A 713 20.14 9.81 16.72
N ALA A 714 18.95 9.77 16.14
CA ALA A 714 18.08 8.60 16.11
C ALA A 714 18.45 7.57 15.03
N GLY A 715 19.30 7.93 14.06
CA GLY A 715 19.67 7.08 12.94
C GLY A 715 18.89 7.37 11.64
N GLU A 716 18.25 8.54 11.55
CA GLU A 716 17.75 9.12 10.30
C GLU A 716 18.93 9.73 9.54
N ASP A 717 19.33 9.14 8.43
CA ASP A 717 20.58 9.50 7.75
C ASP A 717 20.43 10.73 6.87
N LEU A 718 19.23 10.98 6.35
CA LEU A 718 18.97 12.02 5.36
C LEU A 718 17.64 12.74 5.60
N LYS A 719 17.69 14.02 5.97
CA LYS A 719 16.48 14.85 6.06
C LYS A 719 16.07 15.38 4.69
N MET A 720 14.93 14.91 4.18
CA MET A 720 14.43 15.31 2.86
C MET A 720 13.50 16.51 2.87
N GLY A 721 13.42 17.11 1.68
CA GLY A 721 13.12 18.46 1.35
C GLY A 721 14.34 19.33 1.52
N CYS A 722 14.87 19.51 2.73
CA CYS A 722 16.14 20.23 2.97
C CYS A 722 16.71 19.83 4.33
N GLY A 723 18.02 20.01 4.48
CA GLY A 723 18.69 19.96 5.79
C GLY A 723 18.70 21.30 6.51
N TYR A 724 19.05 21.28 7.80
CA TYR A 724 19.21 22.47 8.65
C TYR A 724 20.61 22.53 9.25
N PRO A 725 21.68 22.72 8.45
CA PRO A 725 23.06 22.61 8.92
C PRO A 725 23.40 23.57 10.05
N LYS A 726 22.82 24.78 10.08
CA LYS A 726 23.01 25.73 11.19
C LYS A 726 22.50 25.21 12.53
N ARG A 727 21.39 24.45 12.53
CA ARG A 727 20.81 23.84 13.74
C ARG A 727 21.70 22.67 14.19
N VAL A 728 22.17 21.84 13.27
CA VAL A 728 23.10 20.74 13.54
C VAL A 728 24.42 21.26 14.13
N LYS A 729 25.03 22.28 13.53
CA LYS A 729 26.24 22.94 14.06
C LYS A 729 26.04 23.56 15.45
N LYS A 730 24.83 24.09 15.73
CA LYS A 730 24.47 24.58 17.06
C LYS A 730 24.37 23.43 18.08
N ALA A 731 23.78 22.32 17.68
CA ALA A 731 23.65 21.12 18.51
C ALA A 731 25.03 20.50 18.83
N LEU A 732 25.92 20.41 17.82
CA LEU A 732 27.32 19.98 17.99
C LEU A 732 28.06 20.83 19.02
N ARG A 733 28.01 22.18 18.89
CA ARG A 733 28.64 23.09 19.84
C ARG A 733 28.12 22.98 21.29
N LYS A 734 26.89 22.46 21.45
CA LYS A 734 26.27 22.22 22.76
C LYS A 734 26.45 20.78 23.24
N GLY A 735 27.11 19.93 22.49
CA GLY A 735 27.27 18.52 22.84
C GLY A 735 25.98 17.69 22.78
N ALA A 736 24.94 18.17 22.10
CA ALA A 736 23.65 17.45 21.96
C ALA A 736 23.72 16.35 20.89
N ILE A 737 24.66 16.46 19.95
CA ILE A 737 25.05 15.44 18.95
C ILE A 737 26.56 15.45 18.80
N THR A 738 27.16 14.38 18.32
CA THR A 738 28.61 14.25 18.05
C THR A 738 28.91 14.18 16.56
N MET A 739 30.16 14.43 16.17
CA MET A 739 30.59 14.19 14.77
C MET A 739 30.59 12.71 14.41
N GLU A 740 30.75 11.82 15.40
CA GLU A 740 30.66 10.37 15.12
C GLU A 740 29.23 9.95 14.75
N ASP A 741 28.19 10.56 15.39
CA ASP A 741 26.81 10.34 14.96
C ASP A 741 26.60 10.75 13.50
N ILE A 742 27.14 11.91 13.08
CA ILE A 742 27.04 12.43 11.71
C ILE A 742 27.80 11.54 10.72
N LYS A 743 29.03 11.13 11.09
CA LYS A 743 29.82 10.21 10.26
C LYS A 743 29.12 8.86 10.10
N GLY A 744 28.46 8.36 11.15
CA GLY A 744 27.64 7.15 11.09
C GLY A 744 26.53 7.25 10.05
N ASN A 745 25.78 8.36 10.04
CA ASN A 745 24.71 8.61 9.05
C ASN A 745 25.28 8.71 7.63
N VAL A 746 26.38 9.46 7.44
CA VAL A 746 27.06 9.59 6.14
C VAL A 746 27.60 8.23 5.66
N ARG A 747 28.10 7.40 6.56
CA ARG A 747 28.55 6.03 6.25
C ARG A 747 27.44 5.21 5.61
N HIS A 748 26.24 5.17 6.23
CA HIS A 748 25.08 4.46 5.68
C HIS A 748 24.70 4.98 4.30
N LEU A 749 24.68 6.31 4.14
CA LEU A 749 24.36 6.95 2.87
C LEU A 749 25.37 6.54 1.77
N LEU A 750 26.68 6.65 2.03
CA LEU A 750 27.72 6.31 1.07
C LEU A 750 27.76 4.80 0.75
N GLN A 751 27.58 3.93 1.76
CA GLN A 751 27.44 2.49 1.55
C GLN A 751 26.26 2.16 0.62
N ALA A 752 25.12 2.82 0.82
CA ALA A 752 23.97 2.64 -0.04
C ALA A 752 24.22 3.15 -1.47
N MET A 753 24.93 4.29 -1.62
CA MET A 753 25.33 4.83 -2.93
C MET A 753 26.23 3.86 -3.72
N LEU A 754 27.10 3.12 -3.03
CA LEU A 754 27.97 2.10 -3.67
C LEU A 754 27.19 0.87 -4.20
N ARG A 755 25.90 0.73 -3.86
CA ARG A 755 25.02 -0.33 -4.36
C ARG A 755 24.24 0.08 -5.62
N LEU A 756 24.38 1.33 -6.06
CA LEU A 756 23.64 1.92 -7.18
C LEU A 756 24.55 2.08 -8.40
N ASP A 757 23.99 1.89 -9.61
CA ASP A 757 24.70 2.05 -10.89
C ASP A 757 24.73 3.51 -11.37
#